data_a28e825978dd9d73283086dd69d74b03
#
_entry.id   a28e825978dd9d73283086dd69d74b03
#
_cell.length_a   1.000
_cell.length_b   1.000
_cell.length_c   1.000
_cell.angle_alpha   90.00
_cell.angle_beta   90.00
_cell.angle_gamma   90.00
#
_symmetry.space_group_name_H-M   'P 1'
#
loop_
_entity.id
_entity.type
_entity.pdbx_description
1 polymer ?
#
loop_
_entity_poly.entity_id
_entity_poly.type
_entity_poly.pdbx_seq_one_letter_code
_entity_poly.pdbx_strand_id
1 'polypeptide(L)'
;MGMENLLNYYFIMKKRFVTVLLACSLAGGLFAQQPWFKDKDLTLTGAYYYPEHWDESQWERDFKQMHDLGFEFTHFAEFAWAQLEPEEGKYDFAWLDKAVALAAKYDLKVIMCTSTATPPVWLSRKYPEILIKNENGTVLDHGARQHASFASPVYRELAYKMIEKLAQHYGNDSRIIGWQLDNEPAVQFDYNPKAELAFRDFLREKYHHDIKALNDAWGTAFWSEVYSSFDEITLPKTAQMFMNHHQILDYRRFAASQTNDFLNEQCLLIKKYAKNQWVTTNYIPNYEEGHIGGSPTLDFQSYTRYMVYGDNEGIGRRGYRVGNPLRIAFANDFFRPIQGTYGVMELQPGQVNWGSINPQPLPGAIRLWMWSVFAGGGDFICTYRYRQPLYGTEQYHYGIVGTDGTTVTPGGREYEQFMKEIRQLRGQVAAREVKPDDYLARRTAILFNHENSWSIERQKQNRTWNTLGHIEKYYRTLKSFGAPVDFINESKEFSSYPVIIAPAYQLADKALVDRWTDYVKKGGNLVLTCRTAQKDRHGRLPEAPFGSMINELTGNEMEFYDLLLLEEPGKLRMDGKEYTWNTWGEILKSGKDSQVWATYTQEFYEGKPAVTTRKLGKGTVTYVGVDSTDGLLEKDILKKLYAQLNIPVMDLPYGVTLEYRNGMGIVLNYTDKPYKFVLPSGAKVLIGEPVIPTAGVLVFSITD
;
A
#
# COMPACT_ATOMS: atom_id res chain seq x y z
N MET A 1 12.81 12.22 39.27
CA MET A 1 13.80 11.39 38.57
C MET A 1 14.09 12.11 37.26
N GLY A 2 15.28 12.69 37.14
CA GLY A 2 15.55 13.82 36.26
C GLY A 2 15.55 13.50 34.76
N MET A 3 15.33 14.53 33.99
CA MET A 3 15.32 14.57 32.51
C MET A 3 16.57 13.95 31.85
N GLU A 4 17.71 13.92 32.55
CA GLU A 4 18.95 13.25 32.09
C GLU A 4 18.83 11.71 32.01
N ASN A 5 18.03 11.08 32.86
CA ASN A 5 17.80 9.64 32.80
C ASN A 5 16.89 9.22 31.64
N LEU A 6 16.01 10.10 31.19
CA LEU A 6 15.12 9.88 30.03
C LEU A 6 15.88 9.98 28.72
N LEU A 7 16.77 10.96 28.58
CA LEU A 7 17.66 11.10 27.43
C LEU A 7 18.62 9.92 27.31
N ASN A 8 19.18 9.44 28.42
CA ASN A 8 20.03 8.26 28.43
C ASN A 8 19.28 6.96 28.07
N TYR A 9 18.01 6.82 28.48
CA TYR A 9 17.18 5.66 28.10
C TYR A 9 16.88 5.65 26.61
N TYR A 10 16.57 6.81 26.04
CA TYR A 10 16.31 7.01 24.60
C TYR A 10 17.58 6.74 23.77
N PHE A 11 18.74 7.22 24.21
CA PHE A 11 20.04 6.96 23.54
C PHE A 11 20.48 5.49 23.63
N ILE A 12 20.23 4.83 24.74
CA ILE A 12 20.54 3.41 24.94
C ILE A 12 19.64 2.52 24.09
N MET A 13 18.36 2.87 23.93
CA MET A 13 17.43 2.18 23.06
C MET A 13 17.83 2.36 21.59
N LYS A 14 18.18 3.56 21.14
CA LYS A 14 18.62 3.84 19.76
C LYS A 14 19.90 3.09 19.39
N LYS A 15 20.91 3.07 20.28
CA LYS A 15 22.15 2.28 20.06
C LYS A 15 21.90 0.76 20.01
N ARG A 16 20.98 0.25 20.80
CA ARG A 16 20.57 -1.17 20.73
C ARG A 16 19.80 -1.48 19.45
N PHE A 17 19.08 -0.51 18.89
CA PHE A 17 18.32 -0.65 17.64
C PHE A 17 19.24 -0.89 16.43
N VAL A 18 20.30 -0.11 16.29
CA VAL A 18 21.31 -0.29 15.21
C VAL A 18 22.04 -1.62 15.36
N THR A 19 22.32 -2.06 16.58
CA THR A 19 22.99 -3.34 16.84
C THR A 19 22.08 -4.55 16.59
N VAL A 20 20.76 -4.43 16.83
CA VAL A 20 19.77 -5.49 16.56
C VAL A 20 19.50 -5.62 15.06
N LEU A 21 19.44 -4.52 14.31
CA LEU A 21 19.30 -4.56 12.83
C LEU A 21 20.55 -5.21 12.17
N LEU A 22 21.75 -4.94 12.66
CA LEU A 22 22.96 -5.61 12.19
C LEU A 22 23.04 -7.09 12.62
N ALA A 23 22.51 -7.45 13.78
CA ALA A 23 22.48 -8.84 14.25
C ALA A 23 21.41 -9.68 13.53
N CYS A 24 20.26 -9.08 13.16
CA CYS A 24 19.23 -9.77 12.37
C CYS A 24 19.66 -10.01 10.92
N SER A 25 20.53 -9.18 10.34
CA SER A 25 21.08 -9.42 9.00
C SER A 25 22.16 -10.51 8.95
N LEU A 26 22.76 -10.90 10.08
CA LEU A 26 23.78 -11.95 10.18
C LEU A 26 23.24 -13.28 10.71
N ALA A 27 22.04 -13.31 11.28
CA ALA A 27 21.36 -14.52 11.77
C ALA A 27 20.29 -15.03 10.79
N GLY A 28 20.50 -14.89 9.49
CA GLY A 28 19.72 -15.52 8.41
C GLY A 28 19.83 -17.03 8.36
N GLY A 29 19.76 -17.71 9.52
CA GLY A 29 19.63 -19.16 9.67
C GLY A 29 18.16 -19.53 9.69
N LEU A 30 17.70 -20.10 8.61
CA LEU A 30 16.55 -21.00 8.36
C LEU A 30 15.81 -21.52 9.62
N PHE A 31 15.07 -20.66 10.29
CA PHE A 31 13.85 -21.07 10.95
C PHE A 31 12.73 -20.73 9.97
N ALA A 32 12.20 -21.72 9.28
CA ALA A 32 10.92 -21.59 8.60
C ALA A 32 9.91 -21.18 9.67
N GLN A 33 9.58 -19.89 9.70
CA GLN A 33 8.52 -19.37 10.56
C GLN A 33 7.25 -20.12 10.18
N GLN A 34 6.60 -20.77 11.14
CA GLN A 34 5.32 -21.43 10.86
C GLN A 34 4.36 -20.38 10.29
N PRO A 35 3.69 -20.67 9.16
CA PRO A 35 2.78 -19.70 8.59
C PRO A 35 1.68 -19.35 9.59
N TRP A 36 1.42 -18.06 9.78
CA TRP A 36 0.37 -17.57 10.69
C TRP A 36 -1.03 -18.06 10.29
N PHE A 37 -1.23 -18.26 9.00
CA PHE A 37 -2.47 -18.75 8.41
C PHE A 37 -2.22 -20.11 7.76
N LYS A 38 -3.18 -21.02 7.86
CA LYS A 38 -3.06 -22.37 7.30
C LYS A 38 -3.65 -22.42 5.91
N ASP A 39 -2.92 -22.94 4.94
CA ASP A 39 -3.38 -23.06 3.55
C ASP A 39 -4.74 -23.72 3.43
N LYS A 40 -5.06 -24.73 4.29
CA LYS A 40 -6.34 -25.42 4.31
C LYS A 40 -7.53 -24.54 4.67
N ASP A 41 -7.28 -23.40 5.36
CA ASP A 41 -8.35 -22.49 5.77
C ASP A 41 -8.70 -21.51 4.64
N LEU A 42 -7.90 -21.47 3.56
CA LEU A 42 -8.01 -20.61 2.39
C LEU A 42 -7.93 -19.12 2.74
N THR A 43 -8.90 -18.63 3.49
CA THR A 43 -8.95 -17.29 4.09
C THR A 43 -9.86 -17.32 5.31
N LEU A 44 -9.56 -16.48 6.31
CA LEU A 44 -10.41 -16.31 7.49
C LEU A 44 -11.26 -15.04 7.35
N THR A 45 -12.46 -15.05 7.91
CA THR A 45 -13.36 -13.89 7.88
C THR A 45 -13.74 -13.44 9.29
N GLY A 46 -13.62 -12.14 9.55
CA GLY A 46 -13.93 -11.53 10.84
C GLY A 46 -14.68 -10.21 10.72
N ALA A 47 -15.05 -9.66 11.87
CA ALA A 47 -15.74 -8.40 11.97
C ALA A 47 -15.26 -7.58 13.18
N TYR A 48 -15.12 -6.28 13.01
CA TYR A 48 -14.93 -5.34 14.11
C TYR A 48 -16.17 -5.33 15.01
N TYR A 49 -15.95 -5.46 16.28
CA TYR A 49 -16.97 -5.30 17.30
C TYR A 49 -16.45 -4.41 18.43
N TYR A 50 -17.28 -3.51 18.90
CA TYR A 50 -16.98 -2.55 19.95
C TYR A 50 -17.87 -2.84 21.16
N PRO A 51 -17.45 -3.74 22.08
CA PRO A 51 -18.26 -4.06 23.28
C PRO A 51 -18.64 -2.79 24.05
N GLU A 52 -17.73 -1.82 24.13
CA GLU A 52 -17.92 -0.55 24.82
C GLU A 52 -19.03 0.36 24.24
N HIS A 53 -19.55 0.04 23.05
CA HIS A 53 -20.67 0.77 22.44
C HIS A 53 -22.05 0.19 22.83
N TRP A 54 -22.10 -0.97 23.47
CA TRP A 54 -23.32 -1.71 23.69
C TRP A 54 -23.46 -2.14 25.15
N ASP A 55 -24.72 -2.24 25.63
CA ASP A 55 -25.03 -2.83 26.92
C ASP A 55 -24.53 -4.28 26.97
N GLU A 56 -23.89 -4.67 28.09
CA GLU A 56 -23.28 -5.98 28.27
C GLU A 56 -24.28 -7.15 28.02
N SER A 57 -25.57 -6.94 28.34
CA SER A 57 -26.62 -7.94 28.12
C SER A 57 -26.86 -8.31 26.64
N GLN A 58 -26.36 -7.47 25.71
CA GLN A 58 -26.50 -7.70 24.27
C GLN A 58 -25.32 -8.47 23.66
N TRP A 59 -24.15 -8.50 24.32
CA TRP A 59 -22.92 -9.03 23.76
C TRP A 59 -23.03 -10.50 23.40
N GLU A 60 -23.63 -11.34 24.28
CA GLU A 60 -23.76 -12.77 24.03
C GLU A 60 -24.61 -13.06 22.78
N ARG A 61 -25.70 -12.32 22.56
CA ARG A 61 -26.53 -12.40 21.37
C ARG A 61 -25.70 -12.07 20.11
N ASP A 62 -24.92 -10.98 20.18
CA ASP A 62 -24.16 -10.49 19.04
C ASP A 62 -23.02 -11.48 18.66
N PHE A 63 -22.28 -12.03 19.62
CA PHE A 63 -21.26 -13.05 19.33
C PHE A 63 -21.85 -14.36 18.83
N LYS A 64 -22.99 -14.80 19.40
CA LYS A 64 -23.70 -15.97 18.88
C LYS A 64 -24.09 -15.78 17.42
N GLN A 65 -24.64 -14.62 17.06
CA GLN A 65 -25.05 -14.34 15.70
C GLN A 65 -23.85 -14.20 14.74
N MET A 66 -22.71 -13.63 15.17
CA MET A 66 -21.47 -13.67 14.39
C MET A 66 -21.07 -15.10 14.03
N HIS A 67 -21.04 -15.99 15.02
CA HIS A 67 -20.74 -17.41 14.81
C HIS A 67 -21.74 -18.06 13.84
N ASP A 68 -23.04 -17.85 14.06
CA ASP A 68 -24.10 -18.44 13.22
C ASP A 68 -24.04 -17.96 11.76
N LEU A 69 -23.63 -16.72 11.52
CA LEU A 69 -23.37 -16.17 10.17
C LEU A 69 -22.08 -16.73 9.56
N GLY A 70 -21.16 -17.23 10.40
CA GLY A 70 -19.95 -17.90 9.97
C GLY A 70 -18.66 -17.12 10.09
N PHE A 71 -18.63 -16.05 10.83
CA PHE A 71 -17.39 -15.37 11.19
C PHE A 71 -16.52 -16.29 12.07
N GLU A 72 -15.20 -16.15 11.94
CA GLU A 72 -14.20 -16.99 12.58
C GLU A 72 -13.38 -16.23 13.61
N PHE A 73 -13.36 -14.89 13.50
CA PHE A 73 -12.74 -14.01 14.47
C PHE A 73 -13.48 -12.68 14.59
N THR A 74 -13.17 -11.96 15.66
CA THR A 74 -13.63 -10.59 15.90
C THR A 74 -12.46 -9.71 16.29
N HIS A 75 -12.64 -8.39 16.30
CA HIS A 75 -11.63 -7.40 16.55
C HIS A 75 -12.07 -6.46 17.68
N PHE A 76 -11.21 -6.22 18.68
CA PHE A 76 -11.52 -5.46 19.88
C PHE A 76 -10.52 -4.33 20.16
N ALA A 77 -10.97 -3.37 20.94
CA ALA A 77 -10.19 -2.32 21.60
C ALA A 77 -9.55 -1.28 20.67
N GLU A 78 -10.03 -1.10 19.43
CA GLU A 78 -9.43 -0.16 18.48
C GLU A 78 -9.45 1.29 18.99
N PHE A 79 -10.56 1.71 19.61
CA PHE A 79 -10.75 3.08 20.08
C PHE A 79 -11.07 3.15 21.59
N ALA A 80 -10.58 2.19 22.34
CA ALA A 80 -11.00 1.98 23.74
C ALA A 80 -10.00 2.48 24.79
N TRP A 81 -8.99 3.33 24.45
CA TRP A 81 -7.98 3.73 25.42
C TRP A 81 -8.60 4.37 26.68
N ALA A 82 -9.64 5.22 26.52
CA ALA A 82 -10.31 5.84 27.66
C ALA A 82 -11.01 4.83 28.60
N GLN A 83 -11.45 3.67 28.08
CA GLN A 83 -12.02 2.58 28.88
C GLN A 83 -10.94 1.68 29.47
N LEU A 84 -9.84 1.46 28.74
CA LEU A 84 -8.70 0.65 29.20
C LEU A 84 -7.90 1.36 30.30
N GLU A 85 -7.80 2.69 30.22
CA GLU A 85 -7.10 3.56 31.16
C GLU A 85 -7.93 4.83 31.43
N PRO A 86 -9.00 4.75 32.26
CA PRO A 86 -9.88 5.89 32.54
C PRO A 86 -9.22 7.06 33.25
N GLU A 87 -8.15 6.79 33.99
CA GLU A 87 -7.25 7.77 34.60
C GLU A 87 -5.81 7.31 34.43
N GLU A 88 -4.88 8.23 34.30
CA GLU A 88 -3.45 7.92 34.14
C GLU A 88 -2.94 6.87 35.15
N GLY A 89 -2.46 5.75 34.64
CA GLY A 89 -1.93 4.63 35.44
C GLY A 89 -2.98 3.74 36.09
N LYS A 90 -4.28 3.99 35.87
CA LYS A 90 -5.36 3.13 36.36
C LYS A 90 -5.95 2.34 35.20
N TYR A 91 -5.65 1.05 35.13
CA TYR A 91 -6.05 0.17 34.05
C TYR A 91 -7.26 -0.67 34.45
N ASP A 92 -8.25 -0.79 33.56
CA ASP A 92 -9.43 -1.65 33.72
C ASP A 92 -9.63 -2.52 32.49
N PHE A 93 -9.34 -3.82 32.61
CA PHE A 93 -9.53 -4.81 31.57
C PHE A 93 -10.71 -5.75 31.87
N ALA A 94 -11.43 -5.60 32.98
CA ALA A 94 -12.46 -6.54 33.41
C ALA A 94 -13.61 -6.67 32.40
N TRP A 95 -14.02 -5.58 31.77
CA TRP A 95 -15.04 -5.58 30.75
C TRP A 95 -14.56 -6.29 29.47
N LEU A 96 -13.30 -6.08 29.10
CA LEU A 96 -12.70 -6.69 27.90
C LEU A 96 -12.47 -8.18 28.11
N ASP A 97 -12.10 -8.64 29.32
CA ASP A 97 -12.01 -10.05 29.69
C ASP A 97 -13.33 -10.79 29.47
N LYS A 98 -14.45 -10.17 29.81
CA LYS A 98 -15.79 -10.73 29.57
C LYS A 98 -16.09 -10.83 28.08
N ALA A 99 -15.77 -9.79 27.29
CA ALA A 99 -15.97 -9.80 25.86
C ALA A 99 -15.13 -10.90 25.17
N VAL A 100 -13.85 -11.04 25.57
CA VAL A 100 -12.96 -12.12 25.07
C VAL A 100 -13.50 -13.50 25.45
N ALA A 101 -14.00 -13.67 26.69
CA ALA A 101 -14.59 -14.94 27.12
C ALA A 101 -15.84 -15.30 26.33
N LEU A 102 -16.71 -14.32 26.06
CA LEU A 102 -17.92 -14.53 25.26
C LEU A 102 -17.60 -14.82 23.78
N ALA A 103 -16.66 -14.11 23.17
CA ALA A 103 -16.20 -14.43 21.83
C ALA A 103 -15.71 -15.88 21.73
N ALA A 104 -14.86 -16.30 22.68
CA ALA A 104 -14.34 -17.67 22.73
C ALA A 104 -15.43 -18.72 22.98
N LYS A 105 -16.47 -18.40 23.76
CA LYS A 105 -17.63 -19.27 23.96
C LYS A 105 -18.33 -19.65 22.66
N TYR A 106 -18.27 -18.74 21.67
CA TYR A 106 -18.85 -18.93 20.34
C TYR A 106 -17.78 -19.19 19.27
N ASP A 107 -16.64 -19.79 19.63
CA ASP A 107 -15.55 -20.19 18.74
C ASP A 107 -14.94 -19.04 17.92
N LEU A 108 -15.15 -17.80 18.33
CA LEU A 108 -14.53 -16.64 17.69
C LEU A 108 -13.14 -16.40 18.30
N LYS A 109 -12.14 -16.31 17.46
CA LYS A 109 -10.82 -15.79 17.84
C LYS A 109 -10.85 -14.28 17.92
N VAL A 110 -9.86 -13.67 18.59
CA VAL A 110 -9.80 -12.22 18.78
C VAL A 110 -8.53 -11.64 18.19
N ILE A 111 -8.67 -10.55 17.47
CA ILE A 111 -7.58 -9.61 17.15
C ILE A 111 -7.68 -8.46 18.14
N MET A 112 -6.59 -8.16 18.84
CA MET A 112 -6.52 -7.06 19.81
C MET A 112 -5.89 -5.82 19.17
N CYS A 113 -6.41 -4.62 19.45
CA CYS A 113 -5.83 -3.37 18.97
C CYS A 113 -5.17 -2.56 20.10
N THR A 114 -4.16 -1.75 19.76
CA THR A 114 -3.41 -0.92 20.73
C THR A 114 -4.08 0.39 21.09
N SER A 115 -5.22 0.74 20.53
CA SER A 115 -6.02 1.96 20.82
C SER A 115 -5.28 3.30 20.72
N THR A 116 -4.06 3.35 20.20
CA THR A 116 -3.22 4.56 20.19
C THR A 116 -3.74 5.66 19.28
N ALA A 117 -4.59 5.34 18.30
CA ALA A 117 -5.23 6.33 17.45
C ALA A 117 -6.16 7.28 18.23
N THR A 118 -6.67 6.86 19.40
CA THR A 118 -7.64 7.64 20.21
C THR A 118 -7.13 7.91 21.61
N PRO A 119 -6.13 8.80 21.78
CA PRO A 119 -5.67 9.21 23.11
C PRO A 119 -6.83 9.77 23.94
N PRO A 120 -6.96 9.41 25.24
CA PRO A 120 -8.06 9.86 26.08
C PRO A 120 -7.99 11.36 26.36
N VAL A 121 -9.13 11.95 26.70
CA VAL A 121 -9.24 13.39 26.99
C VAL A 121 -8.29 13.83 28.10
N TRP A 122 -8.15 13.02 29.17
CA TRP A 122 -7.25 13.35 30.27
C TRP A 122 -5.80 13.54 29.81
N LEU A 123 -5.37 12.77 28.81
CA LEU A 123 -4.00 12.81 28.28
C LEU A 123 -3.74 14.15 27.56
N SER A 124 -4.59 14.51 26.60
CA SER A 124 -4.45 15.76 25.85
C SER A 124 -4.67 17.03 26.71
N ARG A 125 -5.47 16.94 27.76
CA ARG A 125 -5.69 18.08 28.67
C ARG A 125 -4.57 18.24 29.68
N LYS A 126 -3.99 17.14 30.15
CA LYS A 126 -2.85 17.18 31.11
C LYS A 126 -1.52 17.48 30.39
N TYR A 127 -1.36 17.06 29.15
CA TYR A 127 -0.16 17.18 28.35
C TYR A 127 -0.46 17.80 26.96
N PRO A 128 -0.89 19.08 26.90
CA PRO A 128 -1.31 19.71 25.64
C PRO A 128 -0.17 19.79 24.58
N GLU A 129 1.08 19.68 25.01
CA GLU A 129 2.26 19.64 24.12
C GLU A 129 2.33 18.39 23.22
N ILE A 130 1.47 17.40 23.45
CA ILE A 130 1.38 16.22 22.56
C ILE A 130 0.62 16.51 21.27
N LEU A 131 -0.15 17.60 21.24
CA LEU A 131 -1.04 17.88 20.12
C LEU A 131 -0.26 18.32 18.88
N ILE A 132 -0.70 17.81 17.72
CA ILE A 132 -0.14 18.17 16.41
C ILE A 132 -0.35 19.66 16.15
N LYS A 133 0.62 20.27 15.49
CA LYS A 133 0.57 21.65 15.03
C LYS A 133 0.65 21.71 13.51
N ASN A 134 -0.26 22.44 12.91
CA ASN A 134 -0.23 22.67 11.46
C ASN A 134 0.88 23.64 11.05
N GLU A 135 1.18 23.67 9.76
CA GLU A 135 2.17 24.55 9.14
C GLU A 135 1.93 26.05 9.47
N ASN A 136 0.66 26.47 9.52
CA ASN A 136 0.27 27.85 9.85
C ASN A 136 0.35 28.19 11.36
N GLY A 137 0.78 27.22 12.19
CA GLY A 137 0.93 27.39 13.63
C GLY A 137 -0.30 27.05 14.48
N THR A 138 -1.42 26.65 13.87
CA THR A 138 -2.62 26.22 14.59
C THR A 138 -2.37 24.87 15.26
N VAL A 139 -2.61 24.80 16.57
CA VAL A 139 -2.61 23.53 17.32
C VAL A 139 -3.94 22.83 17.06
N LEU A 140 -3.90 21.56 16.66
CA LEU A 140 -5.09 20.74 16.52
C LEU A 140 -5.58 20.35 17.93
N ASP A 141 -6.82 20.70 18.26
CA ASP A 141 -7.38 20.34 19.57
C ASP A 141 -7.69 18.84 19.66
N HIS A 142 -8.03 18.38 20.84
CA HIS A 142 -8.54 17.04 21.06
C HIS A 142 -9.72 16.77 20.12
N GLY A 143 -9.58 15.77 19.28
CA GLY A 143 -10.57 15.34 18.33
C GLY A 143 -10.98 13.88 18.55
N ALA A 144 -11.61 13.26 17.57
CA ALA A 144 -11.99 11.86 17.67
C ALA A 144 -10.75 10.95 17.67
N ARG A 145 -9.80 11.19 16.77
CA ARG A 145 -8.59 10.35 16.60
C ARG A 145 -7.43 11.11 15.98
N GLN A 146 -6.21 10.54 16.08
CA GLN A 146 -4.99 10.95 15.38
C GLN A 146 -4.55 12.41 15.63
N HIS A 147 -4.83 12.95 16.80
CA HIS A 147 -4.47 14.32 17.17
C HIS A 147 -3.15 14.43 17.95
N ALA A 148 -2.55 13.30 18.34
CA ALA A 148 -1.28 13.28 19.07
C ALA A 148 -0.08 13.08 18.12
N SER A 149 0.99 13.83 18.40
CA SER A 149 2.24 13.82 17.64
C SER A 149 3.07 12.58 17.92
N PHE A 150 3.45 11.84 16.88
CA PHE A 150 4.42 10.75 17.00
C PHE A 150 5.84 11.24 17.34
N ALA A 151 6.14 12.52 17.18
CA ALA A 151 7.40 13.11 17.63
C ALA A 151 7.39 13.50 19.13
N SER A 152 6.25 13.38 19.84
CA SER A 152 6.14 13.70 21.26
C SER A 152 6.67 12.57 22.15
N PRO A 153 7.75 12.78 22.94
CA PRO A 153 8.23 11.77 23.87
C PRO A 153 7.20 11.40 24.95
N VAL A 154 6.41 12.39 25.41
CA VAL A 154 5.37 12.19 26.44
C VAL A 154 4.27 11.28 25.90
N TYR A 155 3.81 11.53 24.67
CA TYR A 155 2.80 10.68 24.06
C TYR A 155 3.30 9.24 23.88
N ARG A 156 4.51 9.07 23.33
CA ARG A 156 5.11 7.73 23.18
C ARG A 156 5.24 7.00 24.51
N GLU A 157 5.73 7.67 25.55
CA GLU A 157 5.90 7.06 26.88
C GLU A 157 4.56 6.52 27.42
N LEU A 158 3.49 7.34 27.37
CA LEU A 158 2.17 6.96 27.89
C LEU A 158 1.52 5.88 27.02
N ALA A 159 1.62 5.99 25.71
CA ALA A 159 1.16 4.95 24.77
C ALA A 159 1.83 3.60 25.06
N TYR A 160 3.15 3.61 25.22
CA TYR A 160 3.91 2.36 25.47
C TYR A 160 3.60 1.75 26.85
N LYS A 161 3.34 2.56 27.87
CA LYS A 161 2.87 2.06 29.18
C LYS A 161 1.54 1.33 29.05
N MET A 162 0.57 1.93 28.36
CA MET A 162 -0.73 1.31 28.12
C MET A 162 -0.59 0.02 27.32
N ILE A 163 0.15 0.02 26.21
CA ILE A 163 0.40 -1.16 25.36
C ILE A 163 1.09 -2.27 26.16
N GLU A 164 2.10 -1.92 26.99
CA GLU A 164 2.80 -2.90 27.81
C GLU A 164 1.87 -3.60 28.79
N LYS A 165 0.96 -2.84 29.45
CA LYS A 165 -0.05 -3.42 30.35
C LYS A 165 -1.01 -4.35 29.61
N LEU A 166 -1.49 -3.91 28.44
CA LEU A 166 -2.37 -4.73 27.61
C LEU A 166 -1.66 -6.01 27.12
N ALA A 167 -0.41 -5.91 26.64
CA ALA A 167 0.37 -7.04 26.19
C ALA A 167 0.76 -8.00 27.32
N GLN A 168 1.04 -7.50 28.53
CA GLN A 168 1.24 -8.34 29.73
C GLN A 168 -0.01 -9.17 30.05
N HIS A 169 -1.19 -8.59 29.87
CA HIS A 169 -2.46 -9.24 30.19
C HIS A 169 -2.86 -10.29 29.14
N TYR A 170 -2.78 -9.94 27.84
CA TYR A 170 -3.30 -10.78 26.76
C TYR A 170 -2.23 -11.50 25.91
N GLY A 171 -0.95 -11.21 26.08
CA GLY A 171 0.11 -11.73 25.21
C GLY A 171 0.30 -13.27 25.25
N ASN A 172 -0.16 -13.95 26.30
CA ASN A 172 -0.15 -15.40 26.40
C ASN A 172 -1.54 -16.04 26.27
N ASP A 173 -2.56 -15.25 25.97
CA ASP A 173 -3.93 -15.76 25.82
C ASP A 173 -4.12 -16.40 24.44
N SER A 174 -4.38 -17.70 24.39
CA SER A 174 -4.57 -18.45 23.14
C SER A 174 -5.85 -18.10 22.36
N ARG A 175 -6.75 -17.33 22.98
CA ARG A 175 -7.95 -16.79 22.33
C ARG A 175 -7.60 -15.63 21.40
N ILE A 176 -6.50 -14.92 21.70
CA ILE A 176 -5.96 -13.81 20.89
C ILE A 176 -5.05 -14.40 19.81
N ILE A 177 -5.36 -14.16 18.54
CA ILE A 177 -4.56 -14.67 17.41
C ILE A 177 -3.56 -13.66 16.90
N GLY A 178 -3.79 -12.37 17.14
CA GLY A 178 -2.92 -11.31 16.66
C GLY A 178 -3.28 -9.94 17.20
N TRP A 179 -2.47 -8.96 16.80
CA TRP A 179 -2.55 -7.57 17.22
C TRP A 179 -2.58 -6.64 16.02
N GLN A 180 -3.49 -5.66 16.07
CA GLN A 180 -3.42 -4.48 15.22
C GLN A 180 -2.77 -3.35 16.01
N LEU A 181 -1.79 -2.69 15.41
CA LEU A 181 -1.19 -1.48 15.97
C LEU A 181 -1.90 -0.25 15.42
N ASP A 182 -2.27 0.66 16.30
CA ASP A 182 -2.91 1.93 15.91
C ASP A 182 -4.17 1.70 15.04
N ASN A 183 -4.63 2.72 14.37
CA ASN A 183 -5.65 2.60 13.32
C ASN A 183 -5.34 3.53 12.16
N GLU A 184 -5.24 2.97 10.96
CA GLU A 184 -4.98 3.71 9.72
C GLU A 184 -3.84 4.72 9.88
N PRO A 185 -2.66 4.29 10.40
CA PRO A 185 -1.58 5.22 10.68
C PRO A 185 -1.15 5.93 9.41
N ALA A 186 -1.28 7.26 9.42
CA ALA A 186 -0.87 8.13 8.32
C ALA A 186 0.48 8.77 8.61
N VAL A 187 1.13 9.31 7.59
CA VAL A 187 2.30 10.17 7.78
C VAL A 187 1.85 11.49 8.43
N GLN A 188 2.44 11.82 9.57
CA GLN A 188 2.14 13.07 10.28
C GLN A 188 3.08 14.19 9.82
N PHE A 189 2.52 15.20 9.16
CA PHE A 189 3.20 16.47 8.90
C PHE A 189 2.96 17.39 10.08
N ASP A 190 3.78 17.23 11.12
CA ASP A 190 3.66 17.97 12.39
C ASP A 190 4.70 19.08 12.50
N TYR A 191 4.24 20.27 12.83
CA TYR A 191 5.05 21.49 12.94
C TYR A 191 5.21 21.97 14.38
N ASN A 192 5.02 21.09 15.37
CA ASN A 192 5.28 21.44 16.74
C ASN A 192 6.80 21.52 17.04
N PRO A 193 7.21 22.22 18.11
CA PRO A 193 8.64 22.36 18.43
C PRO A 193 9.38 21.04 18.67
N LYS A 194 8.70 19.98 19.12
CA LYS A 194 9.32 18.66 19.31
C LYS A 194 9.59 17.97 17.98
N ALA A 195 8.68 18.10 17.02
CA ALA A 195 8.90 17.61 15.66
C ALA A 195 10.08 18.34 14.97
N GLU A 196 10.24 19.65 15.20
CA GLU A 196 11.39 20.39 14.65
C GLU A 196 12.71 19.90 15.26
N LEU A 197 12.77 19.67 16.55
CA LEU A 197 13.97 19.11 17.21
C LEU A 197 14.27 17.70 16.66
N ALA A 198 13.26 16.84 16.56
CA ALA A 198 13.41 15.50 16.03
C ALA A 198 13.85 15.50 14.54
N PHE A 199 13.40 16.49 13.75
CA PHE A 199 13.86 16.66 12.37
C PHE A 199 15.33 17.06 12.29
N ARG A 200 15.78 17.97 13.15
CA ARG A 200 17.21 18.33 13.24
C ARG A 200 18.07 17.14 13.63
N ASP A 201 17.60 16.29 14.56
CA ASP A 201 18.32 15.06 14.94
C ASP A 201 18.36 14.06 13.79
N PHE A 202 17.25 13.86 13.09
CA PHE A 202 17.20 13.04 11.88
C PHE A 202 18.21 13.52 10.83
N LEU A 203 18.33 14.83 10.61
CA LEU A 203 19.29 15.40 9.65
C LEU A 203 20.75 15.23 10.13
N ARG A 204 21.02 15.42 11.44
CA ARG A 204 22.36 15.15 12.00
C ARG A 204 22.80 13.71 11.73
N GLU A 205 21.96 12.75 12.01
CA GLU A 205 22.27 11.34 11.74
C GLU A 205 22.44 11.07 10.24
N LYS A 206 21.51 11.56 9.41
CA LYS A 206 21.55 11.36 7.95
C LYS A 206 22.81 11.92 7.30
N TYR A 207 23.27 13.06 7.75
CA TYR A 207 24.43 13.75 7.21
C TYR A 207 25.69 13.60 8.09
N HIS A 208 25.72 12.60 8.98
CA HIS A 208 26.86 12.24 9.82
C HIS A 208 27.44 13.42 10.61
N HIS A 209 26.57 14.32 11.13
CA HIS A 209 26.89 15.56 11.83
C HIS A 209 27.74 16.56 11.01
N ASP A 210 27.78 16.41 9.69
CA ASP A 210 28.48 17.33 8.77
C ASP A 210 27.48 18.29 8.11
N ILE A 211 27.43 19.54 8.60
CA ILE A 211 26.57 20.58 8.04
C ILE A 211 26.96 20.93 6.60
N LYS A 212 28.24 20.77 6.24
CA LYS A 212 28.69 21.00 4.88
C LYS A 212 28.09 19.96 3.93
N ALA A 213 28.06 18.69 4.32
CA ALA A 213 27.44 17.62 3.55
C ALA A 213 25.94 17.88 3.30
N LEU A 214 25.22 18.40 4.32
CA LEU A 214 23.83 18.82 4.17
C LEU A 214 23.71 19.98 3.18
N ASN A 215 24.52 21.03 3.35
CA ASN A 215 24.50 22.19 2.45
C ASN A 215 24.78 21.79 1.00
N ASP A 216 25.76 20.91 0.79
CA ASP A 216 26.08 20.38 -0.54
C ASP A 216 24.89 19.56 -1.11
N ALA A 217 24.28 18.68 -0.31
CA ALA A 217 23.13 17.87 -0.72
C ALA A 217 21.89 18.72 -1.07
N TRP A 218 21.61 19.75 -0.29
CA TRP A 218 20.47 20.64 -0.51
C TRP A 218 20.75 21.77 -1.51
N GLY A 219 22.01 21.95 -1.93
CA GLY A 219 22.38 23.02 -2.85
C GLY A 219 22.12 24.40 -2.29
N THR A 220 22.35 24.61 -1.01
CA THR A 220 21.97 25.83 -0.25
C THR A 220 22.71 27.11 -0.69
N ALA A 221 23.78 27.00 -1.46
CA ALA A 221 24.40 28.16 -2.11
C ALA A 221 23.44 28.90 -3.06
N PHE A 222 22.42 28.18 -3.58
CA PHE A 222 21.38 28.78 -4.40
C PHE A 222 20.48 29.68 -3.53
N TRP A 223 20.39 30.95 -3.86
CA TRP A 223 19.65 31.99 -3.14
C TRP A 223 20.08 32.22 -1.68
N SER A 224 21.36 31.93 -1.33
CA SER A 224 21.94 32.19 -0.01
C SER A 224 21.25 31.49 1.16
N GLU A 225 20.88 30.26 0.97
CA GLU A 225 20.21 29.41 2.02
C GLU A 225 21.22 28.64 2.88
N VAL A 226 22.52 28.98 2.89
CA VAL A 226 23.60 28.23 3.56
C VAL A 226 23.42 28.27 5.07
N TYR A 227 23.37 27.08 5.67
CA TYR A 227 23.31 26.90 7.13
C TYR A 227 24.71 26.78 7.72
N SER A 228 24.95 27.43 8.88
CA SER A 228 26.20 27.30 9.63
C SER A 228 26.13 26.17 10.67
N SER A 229 24.93 25.80 11.09
CA SER A 229 24.68 24.70 12.01
C SER A 229 23.31 24.04 11.78
N PHE A 230 23.13 22.81 12.27
CA PHE A 230 21.83 22.14 12.24
C PHE A 230 20.77 22.86 13.10
N ASP A 231 21.18 23.66 14.07
CA ASP A 231 20.25 24.39 14.97
C ASP A 231 19.54 25.54 14.26
N GLU A 232 20.06 26.01 13.13
CA GLU A 232 19.40 27.03 12.29
C GLU A 232 18.30 26.47 11.41
N ILE A 233 18.24 25.13 11.24
CA ILE A 233 17.27 24.50 10.35
C ILE A 233 15.91 24.49 11.03
N THR A 234 14.89 24.94 10.29
CA THR A 234 13.47 24.86 10.68
C THR A 234 12.73 23.85 9.83
N LEU A 235 11.56 23.43 10.28
CA LEU A 235 10.64 22.64 9.43
C LEU A 235 10.25 23.46 8.20
N PRO A 236 10.11 22.84 7.02
CA PRO A 236 9.76 23.56 5.80
C PRO A 236 8.32 24.09 5.91
N LYS A 237 8.17 25.41 5.92
CA LYS A 237 6.89 26.13 5.98
C LYS A 237 6.73 26.98 4.74
N THR A 238 5.49 27.38 4.43
CA THR A 238 5.20 28.30 3.33
C THR A 238 6.04 29.57 3.44
N ALA A 239 6.84 29.83 2.42
CA ALA A 239 7.69 31.01 2.29
C ALA A 239 7.12 32.00 1.26
N GLN A 240 7.64 33.23 1.24
CA GLN A 240 7.26 34.27 0.27
C GLN A 240 7.40 33.77 -1.19
N MET A 241 8.45 33.02 -1.45
CA MET A 241 8.74 32.47 -2.76
C MET A 241 8.75 30.94 -2.69
N PHE A 242 9.74 30.30 -3.25
CA PHE A 242 9.86 28.85 -3.30
C PHE A 242 10.62 28.31 -2.09
N MET A 243 10.28 27.12 -1.67
CA MET A 243 11.00 26.39 -0.65
C MET A 243 12.01 25.45 -1.29
N ASN A 244 13.08 25.14 -0.56
CA ASN A 244 14.10 24.20 -1.02
C ASN A 244 13.52 22.80 -1.22
N HIS A 245 13.57 22.29 -2.43
CA HIS A 245 12.98 20.98 -2.78
C HIS A 245 13.64 19.81 -2.07
N HIS A 246 14.95 19.92 -1.79
CA HIS A 246 15.73 18.89 -1.12
C HIS A 246 15.39 18.81 0.37
N GLN A 247 15.20 19.99 1.02
CA GLN A 247 14.70 20.06 2.40
C GLN A 247 13.32 19.42 2.52
N ILE A 248 12.40 19.68 1.57
CA ILE A 248 11.07 19.07 1.58
C ILE A 248 11.15 17.55 1.40
N LEU A 249 12.03 17.07 0.53
CA LEU A 249 12.23 15.64 0.33
C LEU A 249 12.72 14.98 1.64
N ASP A 250 13.65 15.59 2.34
CA ASP A 250 14.14 15.07 3.62
C ASP A 250 13.09 15.19 4.73
N TYR A 251 12.26 16.24 4.71
CA TYR A 251 11.15 16.33 5.67
C TYR A 251 10.10 15.23 5.45
N ARG A 252 9.78 14.88 4.20
CA ARG A 252 8.90 13.75 3.90
C ARG A 252 9.48 12.42 4.37
N ARG A 253 10.79 12.21 4.18
CA ARG A 253 11.52 11.04 4.72
C ARG A 253 11.42 10.97 6.23
N PHE A 254 11.67 12.09 6.90
CA PHE A 254 11.53 12.21 8.36
C PHE A 254 10.10 11.91 8.82
N ALA A 255 9.10 12.54 8.22
CA ALA A 255 7.70 12.35 8.61
C ALA A 255 7.27 10.87 8.46
N ALA A 256 7.65 10.21 7.35
CA ALA A 256 7.40 8.78 7.16
C ALA A 256 8.14 7.91 8.19
N SER A 257 9.40 8.27 8.54
CA SER A 257 10.15 7.53 9.55
C SER A 257 9.53 7.62 10.94
N GLN A 258 8.94 8.76 11.32
CA GLN A 258 8.29 8.91 12.63
C GLN A 258 7.12 7.94 12.80
N THR A 259 6.31 7.76 11.76
CA THR A 259 5.21 6.79 11.76
C THR A 259 5.75 5.35 11.83
N ASN A 260 6.76 5.03 11.02
CA ASN A 260 7.38 3.70 11.03
C ASN A 260 8.03 3.38 12.38
N ASP A 261 8.76 4.31 12.98
CA ASP A 261 9.40 4.13 14.28
C ASP A 261 8.36 3.89 15.38
N PHE A 262 7.26 4.65 15.37
CA PHE A 262 6.18 4.48 16.33
C PHE A 262 5.53 3.08 16.24
N LEU A 263 5.31 2.57 15.03
CA LEU A 263 4.78 1.23 14.81
C LEU A 263 5.81 0.14 15.18
N ASN A 264 7.07 0.31 14.79
CA ASN A 264 8.14 -0.64 15.10
C ASN A 264 8.34 -0.80 16.61
N GLU A 265 8.35 0.29 17.36
CA GLU A 265 8.51 0.27 18.82
C GLU A 265 7.33 -0.41 19.52
N GLN A 266 6.08 -0.14 19.09
CA GLN A 266 4.89 -0.85 19.57
C GLN A 266 5.00 -2.36 19.30
N CYS A 267 5.36 -2.74 18.07
CA CYS A 267 5.52 -4.15 17.69
C CYS A 267 6.54 -4.87 18.57
N LEU A 268 7.73 -4.30 18.73
CA LEU A 268 8.78 -4.86 19.55
C LEU A 268 8.36 -4.98 21.03
N LEU A 269 7.57 -4.03 21.53
CA LEU A 269 7.04 -4.07 22.88
C LEU A 269 6.04 -5.22 23.07
N ILE A 270 5.08 -5.38 22.16
CA ILE A 270 4.11 -6.47 22.20
C ILE A 270 4.83 -7.82 22.10
N LYS A 271 5.78 -7.97 21.22
CA LYS A 271 6.54 -9.22 21.02
C LYS A 271 7.38 -9.67 22.22
N LYS A 272 7.60 -8.82 23.23
CA LYS A 272 8.17 -9.26 24.51
C LYS A 272 7.26 -10.27 25.22
N TYR A 273 5.95 -10.10 25.08
CA TYR A 273 4.91 -10.84 25.82
C TYR A 273 4.13 -11.80 24.91
N ALA A 274 3.86 -11.43 23.67
CA ALA A 274 3.01 -12.14 22.70
C ALA A 274 3.85 -12.90 21.67
N LYS A 275 4.42 -14.02 22.06
CA LYS A 275 5.35 -14.81 21.20
C LYS A 275 4.63 -15.61 20.09
N ASN A 276 3.37 -15.99 20.33
CA ASN A 276 2.59 -16.86 19.44
C ASN A 276 1.42 -16.12 18.79
N GLN A 277 1.45 -14.81 18.80
CA GLN A 277 0.45 -13.93 18.21
C GLN A 277 1.14 -13.02 17.20
N TRP A 278 0.56 -12.89 16.01
CA TRP A 278 1.11 -12.00 14.99
C TRP A 278 0.78 -10.54 15.28
N VAL A 279 1.56 -9.64 14.67
CA VAL A 279 1.40 -8.20 14.81
C VAL A 279 1.36 -7.55 13.43
N THR A 280 0.33 -6.75 13.18
CA THR A 280 0.11 -6.00 11.94
C THR A 280 -0.45 -4.59 12.22
N THR A 281 -0.74 -3.83 11.19
CA THR A 281 -1.56 -2.60 11.23
C THR A 281 -2.41 -2.51 9.95
N ASN A 282 -3.45 -1.68 9.96
CA ASN A 282 -4.36 -1.47 8.83
C ASN A 282 -4.03 -0.18 8.08
N TYR A 283 -3.14 -0.22 7.10
CA TYR A 283 -2.85 0.98 6.31
C TYR A 283 -4.03 1.37 5.38
N ILE A 284 -4.33 2.66 5.29
CA ILE A 284 -5.02 3.17 4.10
C ILE A 284 -3.99 3.11 2.96
N PRO A 285 -4.29 2.44 1.82
CA PRO A 285 -3.37 2.39 0.71
C PRO A 285 -3.20 3.76 0.03
N ASN A 286 -2.57 4.68 0.74
CA ASN A 286 -2.11 5.96 0.21
C ASN A 286 -0.66 5.81 -0.24
N TYR A 287 -0.49 5.51 -1.52
CA TYR A 287 0.82 5.25 -2.12
C TYR A 287 1.70 6.51 -2.24
N GLU A 288 1.21 7.67 -1.84
CA GLU A 288 1.96 8.93 -1.88
C GLU A 288 2.65 9.25 -0.55
N GLU A 289 2.28 8.62 0.56
CA GLU A 289 2.79 8.97 1.89
C GLU A 289 4.13 8.32 2.26
N GLY A 290 4.41 7.11 1.78
CA GLY A 290 5.73 6.49 1.89
C GLY A 290 6.07 5.77 3.19
N HIS A 291 5.11 5.55 4.07
CA HIS A 291 5.32 4.77 5.30
C HIS A 291 4.98 3.28 5.13
N ILE A 292 4.16 2.93 4.13
CA ILE A 292 3.81 1.53 3.86
C ILE A 292 5.06 0.78 3.41
N GLY A 293 5.33 -0.36 4.03
CA GLY A 293 6.56 -1.14 3.80
C GLY A 293 7.74 -0.74 4.69
N GLY A 294 7.67 0.39 5.40
CA GLY A 294 8.73 0.90 6.25
C GLY A 294 8.78 0.33 7.68
N SER A 295 7.89 -0.61 8.03
CA SER A 295 7.82 -1.23 9.36
C SER A 295 8.21 -2.71 9.33
N PRO A 296 9.51 -3.04 9.26
CA PRO A 296 10.00 -4.42 9.10
C PRO A 296 9.80 -5.31 10.33
N THR A 297 9.48 -4.76 11.49
CA THR A 297 9.24 -5.52 12.72
C THR A 297 7.86 -6.17 12.76
N LEU A 298 6.90 -5.68 11.96
CA LEU A 298 5.60 -6.30 11.79
C LEU A 298 5.75 -7.70 11.18
N ASP A 299 4.90 -8.64 11.57
CA ASP A 299 4.88 -9.98 10.97
C ASP A 299 4.41 -9.94 9.52
N PHE A 300 3.46 -9.04 9.24
CA PHE A 300 2.99 -8.68 7.90
C PHE A 300 2.28 -7.33 7.96
N GLN A 301 1.96 -6.79 6.78
CA GLN A 301 1.22 -5.54 6.67
C GLN A 301 -0.15 -5.82 6.06
N SER A 302 -1.19 -5.19 6.59
CA SER A 302 -2.55 -5.29 6.09
C SER A 302 -3.09 -3.90 5.74
N TYR A 303 -4.25 -3.87 5.08
CA TYR A 303 -4.81 -2.62 4.61
C TYR A 303 -6.31 -2.50 4.87
N THR A 304 -6.81 -1.26 4.82
CA THR A 304 -8.21 -0.89 4.81
C THR A 304 -8.66 -0.61 3.38
N ARG A 305 -9.85 -1.05 2.97
CA ARG A 305 -10.39 -0.74 1.65
C ARG A 305 -11.89 -0.52 1.66
N TYR A 306 -12.25 0.69 1.24
CA TYR A 306 -13.61 1.06 0.88
C TYR A 306 -13.69 1.25 -0.64
N MET A 307 -14.75 0.76 -1.27
CA MET A 307 -14.87 0.69 -2.73
C MET A 307 -15.89 1.67 -3.29
N VAL A 308 -16.90 2.04 -2.50
CA VAL A 308 -18.06 2.83 -2.94
C VAL A 308 -18.28 3.97 -1.95
N TYR A 309 -17.74 5.18 -2.26
CA TYR A 309 -17.81 6.38 -1.41
C TYR A 309 -17.56 7.66 -2.22
N GLY A 310 -18.43 8.04 -3.15
CA GLY A 310 -18.26 9.26 -3.93
C GLY A 310 -17.82 9.02 -5.36
N ASP A 311 -16.84 9.79 -5.84
CA ASP A 311 -16.40 9.86 -7.24
C ASP A 311 -15.59 8.62 -7.68
N ASN A 312 -16.02 7.44 -7.27
CA ASN A 312 -15.40 6.20 -7.66
C ASN A 312 -15.55 5.98 -9.17
N GLU A 313 -14.43 5.89 -9.85
CA GLU A 313 -14.30 5.60 -11.28
C GLU A 313 -14.64 4.13 -11.56
N GLY A 314 -15.88 3.75 -11.39
CA GLY A 314 -16.37 2.45 -11.81
C GLY A 314 -16.75 2.44 -13.30
N ILE A 315 -16.98 1.26 -13.86
CA ILE A 315 -17.24 1.07 -15.28
C ILE A 315 -18.72 1.18 -15.57
N GLY A 316 -19.07 2.05 -16.55
CA GLY A 316 -20.42 2.25 -17.03
C GLY A 316 -21.36 2.95 -16.02
N ARG A 317 -22.65 2.99 -16.34
CA ARG A 317 -23.63 3.78 -15.59
C ARG A 317 -23.78 3.41 -14.11
N ARG A 318 -23.53 2.16 -13.74
CA ARG A 318 -23.64 1.67 -12.34
C ARG A 318 -22.29 1.43 -11.68
N GLY A 319 -21.21 1.77 -12.35
CA GLY A 319 -19.84 1.52 -11.86
C GLY A 319 -19.57 2.12 -10.47
N TYR A 320 -20.13 3.30 -10.18
CA TYR A 320 -20.02 3.95 -8.88
C TYR A 320 -20.61 3.13 -7.70
N ARG A 321 -21.37 2.05 -7.98
CA ARG A 321 -21.91 1.10 -6.97
C ARG A 321 -21.12 -0.21 -6.91
N VAL A 322 -20.15 -0.41 -7.81
CA VAL A 322 -19.28 -1.58 -7.86
C VAL A 322 -17.84 -1.21 -7.48
N GLY A 323 -17.46 0.03 -7.78
CA GLY A 323 -16.13 0.57 -7.54
C GLY A 323 -15.14 0.29 -8.67
N ASN A 324 -13.96 0.88 -8.54
CA ASN A 324 -12.88 0.73 -9.52
C ASN A 324 -12.26 -0.67 -9.44
N PRO A 325 -12.17 -1.43 -10.56
CA PRO A 325 -11.69 -2.81 -10.59
C PRO A 325 -10.22 -2.97 -10.17
N LEU A 326 -9.43 -1.91 -10.25
CA LEU A 326 -8.00 -1.98 -9.92
C LEU A 326 -7.72 -1.73 -8.43
N ARG A 327 -8.63 -1.14 -7.65
CA ARG A 327 -8.34 -0.71 -6.28
C ARG A 327 -7.93 -1.85 -5.34
N ILE A 328 -8.69 -2.94 -5.31
CA ILE A 328 -8.35 -4.11 -4.48
C ILE A 328 -7.18 -4.87 -5.12
N ALA A 329 -7.19 -5.07 -6.43
CA ALA A 329 -6.13 -5.76 -7.13
C ALA A 329 -4.76 -5.08 -6.94
N PHE A 330 -4.70 -3.74 -7.07
CA PHE A 330 -3.49 -2.96 -6.83
C PHE A 330 -2.99 -3.10 -5.38
N ALA A 331 -3.90 -3.00 -4.40
CA ALA A 331 -3.54 -3.18 -3.00
C ALA A 331 -3.01 -4.59 -2.73
N ASN A 332 -3.66 -5.63 -3.23
CA ASN A 332 -3.19 -7.01 -3.12
C ASN A 332 -1.77 -7.16 -3.67
N ASP A 333 -1.54 -6.68 -4.90
CA ASP A 333 -0.26 -6.80 -5.62
C ASP A 333 0.84 -5.91 -5.01
N PHE A 334 0.45 -4.88 -4.22
CA PHE A 334 1.36 -4.03 -3.48
C PHE A 334 1.74 -4.61 -2.10
N PHE A 335 0.76 -5.11 -1.33
CA PHE A 335 1.00 -5.60 0.02
C PHE A 335 1.61 -7.01 0.06
N ARG A 336 1.18 -7.90 -0.86
CA ARG A 336 1.68 -9.28 -0.93
C ARG A 336 3.21 -9.39 -0.96
N PRO A 337 3.97 -8.66 -1.80
CA PRO A 337 5.41 -8.83 -1.89
C PRO A 337 6.20 -8.21 -0.73
N ILE A 338 5.57 -7.45 0.17
CA ILE A 338 6.28 -6.85 1.30
C ILE A 338 6.83 -7.96 2.22
N GLN A 339 5.95 -8.84 2.72
CA GLN A 339 6.31 -9.92 3.67
C GLN A 339 5.68 -11.28 3.30
N GLY A 340 5.04 -11.40 2.15
CA GLY A 340 4.46 -12.66 1.65
C GLY A 340 3.05 -12.97 2.17
N THR A 341 2.67 -12.41 3.31
CA THR A 341 1.37 -12.55 3.96
C THR A 341 0.70 -11.18 4.03
N TYR A 342 -0.61 -11.11 3.86
CA TYR A 342 -1.39 -9.90 4.07
C TYR A 342 -2.88 -10.23 4.24
N GLY A 343 -3.65 -9.25 4.69
CA GLY A 343 -5.10 -9.32 4.73
C GLY A 343 -5.74 -7.95 4.63
N VAL A 344 -7.06 -7.92 4.63
CA VAL A 344 -7.84 -6.70 4.69
C VAL A 344 -8.43 -6.58 6.09
N MET A 345 -7.98 -5.58 6.83
CA MET A 345 -8.48 -5.33 8.19
C MET A 345 -9.84 -4.65 8.15
N GLU A 346 -10.07 -3.75 7.20
CA GLU A 346 -11.38 -3.13 7.04
C GLU A 346 -11.85 -3.26 5.59
N LEU A 347 -12.91 -4.02 5.38
CA LEU A 347 -13.60 -4.08 4.11
C LEU A 347 -15.03 -3.57 4.29
N GLN A 348 -15.52 -2.80 3.33
CA GLN A 348 -16.82 -2.16 3.33
C GLN A 348 -17.97 -3.17 3.39
N PRO A 349 -18.91 -3.10 4.38
CA PRO A 349 -20.04 -4.03 4.49
C PRO A 349 -21.32 -3.48 3.84
N GLY A 350 -21.34 -2.22 3.43
CA GLY A 350 -22.54 -1.54 2.92
C GLY A 350 -22.27 -0.07 2.65
N GLN A 351 -23.27 0.78 2.88
CA GLN A 351 -23.09 2.22 2.78
C GLN A 351 -22.12 2.73 3.86
N VAL A 352 -21.25 3.66 3.48
CA VAL A 352 -20.49 4.49 4.43
C VAL A 352 -21.22 5.80 4.67
N ASN A 353 -20.64 6.72 5.48
CA ASN A 353 -21.27 8.02 5.74
C ASN A 353 -20.31 9.21 5.56
N TRP A 354 -19.06 8.95 5.26
CA TRP A 354 -17.98 9.94 5.19
C TRP A 354 -17.54 10.26 3.75
N GLY A 355 -18.07 9.56 2.76
CA GLY A 355 -17.79 9.86 1.36
C GLY A 355 -18.57 11.10 0.84
N SER A 356 -18.18 11.64 -0.32
CA SER A 356 -18.88 12.75 -0.98
C SER A 356 -20.30 12.38 -1.38
N ILE A 357 -20.53 11.13 -1.76
CA ILE A 357 -21.84 10.47 -1.85
C ILE A 357 -21.69 9.04 -1.31
N ASN A 358 -22.72 8.49 -0.67
CA ASN A 358 -22.64 7.21 0.00
C ASN A 358 -23.73 6.25 -0.52
N PRO A 359 -23.62 5.77 -1.76
CA PRO A 359 -24.64 4.92 -2.35
C PRO A 359 -24.60 3.50 -1.80
N GLN A 360 -25.73 2.81 -1.81
CA GLN A 360 -25.78 1.38 -1.57
C GLN A 360 -24.96 0.65 -2.65
N PRO A 361 -24.04 -0.24 -2.30
CA PRO A 361 -23.37 -1.12 -3.26
C PRO A 361 -24.36 -1.93 -4.11
N LEU A 362 -24.00 -2.21 -5.35
CA LEU A 362 -24.80 -3.06 -6.22
C LEU A 362 -24.89 -4.47 -5.62
N PRO A 363 -26.02 -5.16 -5.66
CA PRO A 363 -26.08 -6.56 -5.23
C PRO A 363 -25.03 -7.42 -5.93
N GLY A 364 -24.24 -8.15 -5.15
CA GLY A 364 -23.08 -8.94 -5.57
C GLY A 364 -21.74 -8.19 -5.46
N ALA A 365 -21.72 -6.87 -5.32
CA ALA A 365 -20.48 -6.10 -5.29
C ALA A 365 -19.61 -6.40 -4.06
N ILE A 366 -20.22 -6.55 -2.90
CA ILE A 366 -19.49 -6.84 -1.65
C ILE A 366 -18.87 -8.25 -1.73
N ARG A 367 -19.64 -9.23 -2.20
CA ARG A 367 -19.13 -10.58 -2.45
C ARG A 367 -17.99 -10.58 -3.48
N LEU A 368 -18.12 -9.80 -4.56
CA LEU A 368 -17.07 -9.61 -5.58
C LEU A 368 -15.77 -9.07 -4.95
N TRP A 369 -15.86 -8.08 -4.03
CA TRP A 369 -14.70 -7.52 -3.36
C TRP A 369 -13.99 -8.55 -2.47
N MET A 370 -14.76 -9.35 -1.71
CA MET A 370 -14.20 -10.43 -0.89
C MET A 370 -13.47 -11.47 -1.75
N TRP A 371 -14.08 -11.87 -2.87
CA TRP A 371 -13.43 -12.75 -3.85
C TRP A 371 -12.19 -12.11 -4.48
N SER A 372 -12.17 -10.80 -4.69
CA SER A 372 -10.99 -10.08 -5.21
C SER A 372 -9.82 -10.10 -4.20
N VAL A 373 -10.11 -9.92 -2.91
CA VAL A 373 -9.10 -10.06 -1.84
C VAL A 373 -8.55 -11.48 -1.81
N PHE A 374 -9.44 -12.47 -1.80
CA PHE A 374 -9.04 -13.87 -1.80
C PHE A 374 -8.21 -14.23 -3.03
N ALA A 375 -8.66 -13.86 -4.22
CA ALA A 375 -7.97 -14.14 -5.48
C ALA A 375 -6.54 -13.59 -5.53
N GLY A 376 -6.32 -12.40 -4.97
CA GLY A 376 -5.00 -11.78 -4.87
C GLY A 376 -4.07 -12.39 -3.83
N GLY A 377 -4.55 -13.31 -2.99
CA GLY A 377 -3.75 -13.99 -1.97
C GLY A 377 -4.01 -13.55 -0.52
N GLY A 378 -5.08 -12.77 -0.25
CA GLY A 378 -5.40 -12.31 1.10
C GLY A 378 -5.73 -13.45 2.07
N ASP A 379 -5.03 -13.53 3.19
CA ASP A 379 -5.14 -14.61 4.17
C ASP A 379 -6.32 -14.40 5.14
N PHE A 380 -6.77 -13.16 5.29
CA PHE A 380 -7.98 -12.86 6.06
C PHE A 380 -8.70 -11.62 5.51
N ILE A 381 -9.99 -11.55 5.83
CA ILE A 381 -10.89 -10.44 5.51
C ILE A 381 -11.64 -10.06 6.78
N CYS A 382 -11.43 -8.86 7.29
CA CYS A 382 -12.19 -8.30 8.39
C CYS A 382 -13.06 -7.16 7.87
N THR A 383 -14.29 -7.05 8.36
CA THR A 383 -15.20 -5.99 7.96
C THR A 383 -15.33 -4.92 9.04
N TYR A 384 -15.35 -3.69 8.63
CA TYR A 384 -15.73 -2.57 9.48
C TYR A 384 -17.15 -2.16 9.11
N ARG A 385 -18.16 -2.50 9.92
CA ARG A 385 -18.16 -3.13 11.24
C ARG A 385 -19.29 -4.16 11.35
N TYR A 386 -19.34 -4.93 12.46
CA TYR A 386 -20.40 -5.91 12.67
C TYR A 386 -21.78 -5.25 12.81
N ARG A 387 -21.94 -4.29 13.72
CA ARG A 387 -23.22 -3.66 14.01
C ARG A 387 -23.19 -2.15 13.71
N GLN A 388 -24.23 -1.66 13.03
CA GLN A 388 -24.38 -0.23 12.74
C GLN A 388 -24.51 0.57 14.05
N PRO A 389 -23.74 1.67 14.26
CA PRO A 389 -23.75 2.42 15.51
C PRO A 389 -25.01 3.27 15.68
N LEU A 390 -25.42 3.48 16.94
CA LEU A 390 -26.57 4.32 17.29
C LEU A 390 -26.20 5.79 17.43
N TYR A 391 -24.93 6.11 17.63
CA TYR A 391 -24.42 7.44 17.95
C TYR A 391 -23.00 7.63 17.41
N GLY A 392 -22.47 8.83 17.54
CA GLY A 392 -21.15 9.19 17.04
C GLY A 392 -21.19 9.65 15.59
N THR A 393 -20.02 9.91 15.03
CA THR A 393 -19.87 10.47 13.69
C THR A 393 -20.25 9.50 12.57
N GLU A 394 -20.37 8.20 12.88
CA GLU A 394 -20.58 7.13 11.89
C GLU A 394 -21.97 6.46 11.97
N GLN A 395 -22.99 7.17 12.46
CA GLN A 395 -24.35 6.63 12.61
C GLN A 395 -24.93 6.02 11.32
N TYR A 396 -24.56 6.54 10.17
CA TYR A 396 -25.00 6.05 8.85
C TYR A 396 -24.05 5.04 8.22
N HIS A 397 -22.97 4.65 8.93
CA HIS A 397 -22.09 3.58 8.47
C HIS A 397 -22.75 2.23 8.72
N TYR A 398 -23.07 1.52 7.66
CA TYR A 398 -23.72 0.21 7.75
C TYR A 398 -22.81 -0.82 8.43
N GLY A 399 -23.43 -1.78 9.10
CA GLY A 399 -22.81 -2.98 9.63
C GLY A 399 -23.25 -4.24 8.87
N ILE A 400 -22.75 -5.37 9.31
CA ILE A 400 -23.26 -6.70 8.93
C ILE A 400 -24.70 -6.85 9.40
N VAL A 401 -25.00 -6.30 10.59
CA VAL A 401 -26.37 -6.19 11.13
C VAL A 401 -26.72 -4.70 11.33
N GLY A 402 -28.03 -4.43 11.33
CA GLY A 402 -28.56 -3.08 11.52
C GLY A 402 -28.43 -2.58 12.96
N THR A 403 -29.00 -1.41 13.22
CA THR A 403 -29.01 -0.77 14.54
C THR A 403 -29.66 -1.59 15.64
N ASP A 404 -30.63 -2.46 15.29
CA ASP A 404 -31.28 -3.39 16.22
C ASP A 404 -30.37 -4.55 16.68
N GLY A 405 -29.22 -4.74 16.00
CA GLY A 405 -28.24 -5.78 16.30
C GLY A 405 -28.69 -7.18 15.86
N THR A 406 -29.80 -7.33 15.15
CA THR A 406 -30.36 -8.62 14.76
C THR A 406 -30.66 -8.75 13.28
N THR A 407 -31.12 -7.68 12.65
CA THR A 407 -31.47 -7.69 11.22
C THR A 407 -30.21 -7.70 10.36
N VAL A 408 -29.96 -8.81 9.66
CA VAL A 408 -28.84 -8.94 8.72
C VAL A 408 -29.08 -8.04 7.53
N THR A 409 -28.10 -7.15 7.26
CA THR A 409 -28.15 -6.19 6.16
C THR A 409 -27.94 -6.88 4.80
N PRO A 410 -28.25 -6.21 3.66
CA PRO A 410 -27.91 -6.77 2.34
C PRO A 410 -26.44 -7.15 2.21
N GLY A 411 -25.52 -6.31 2.70
CA GLY A 411 -24.09 -6.63 2.72
C GLY A 411 -23.74 -7.79 3.65
N GLY A 412 -24.38 -7.87 4.81
CA GLY A 412 -24.21 -8.99 5.73
C GLY A 412 -24.58 -10.34 5.08
N ARG A 413 -25.61 -10.37 4.22
CA ARG A 413 -25.96 -11.59 3.46
C ARG A 413 -24.91 -11.96 2.41
N GLU A 414 -24.26 -10.98 1.80
CA GLU A 414 -23.17 -11.22 0.84
C GLU A 414 -21.91 -11.76 1.56
N TYR A 415 -21.62 -11.29 2.79
CA TYR A 415 -20.59 -11.87 3.65
C TYR A 415 -20.92 -13.32 4.02
N GLU A 416 -22.14 -13.59 4.46
CA GLU A 416 -22.61 -14.95 4.77
C GLU A 416 -22.46 -15.88 3.56
N GLN A 417 -22.84 -15.42 2.37
CA GLN A 417 -22.70 -16.19 1.13
C GLN A 417 -21.24 -16.50 0.83
N PHE A 418 -20.35 -15.52 0.88
CA PHE A 418 -18.91 -15.74 0.64
C PHE A 418 -18.32 -16.74 1.64
N MET A 419 -18.64 -16.62 2.94
CA MET A 419 -18.15 -17.52 3.96
C MET A 419 -18.67 -18.97 3.76
N LYS A 420 -19.88 -19.15 3.28
CA LYS A 420 -20.41 -20.47 2.88
C LYS A 420 -19.65 -21.05 1.69
N GLU A 421 -19.37 -20.24 0.68
CA GLU A 421 -18.62 -20.63 -0.52
C GLU A 421 -17.18 -21.04 -0.18
N ILE A 422 -16.46 -20.25 0.63
CA ILE A 422 -15.10 -20.58 1.08
C ILE A 422 -15.12 -21.91 1.89
N ARG A 423 -16.07 -22.09 2.81
CA ARG A 423 -16.18 -23.36 3.57
C ARG A 423 -16.49 -24.56 2.68
N GLN A 424 -17.32 -24.39 1.65
CA GLN A 424 -17.58 -25.44 0.66
C GLN A 424 -16.29 -25.85 -0.07
N LEU A 425 -15.38 -24.90 -0.36
CA LEU A 425 -14.14 -25.15 -1.08
C LEU A 425 -13.05 -25.76 -0.17
N ARG A 426 -13.09 -25.51 1.14
CA ARG A 426 -12.15 -26.13 2.10
C ARG A 426 -12.20 -27.64 1.99
N GLY A 427 -11.07 -28.29 1.80
CA GLY A 427 -10.96 -29.74 1.62
C GLY A 427 -11.27 -30.27 0.21
N GLN A 428 -11.77 -29.43 -0.71
CA GLN A 428 -12.01 -29.79 -2.10
C GLN A 428 -10.90 -29.30 -3.05
N VAL A 429 -10.12 -28.34 -2.61
CA VAL A 429 -9.05 -27.73 -3.43
C VAL A 429 -7.69 -28.05 -2.84
N ALA A 430 -6.66 -27.92 -3.66
CA ALA A 430 -5.29 -28.19 -3.24
C ALA A 430 -4.90 -27.26 -2.07
N ALA A 431 -4.38 -27.86 -1.00
CA ALA A 431 -3.76 -27.11 0.09
C ALA A 431 -2.40 -26.48 -0.35
N ARG A 432 -1.97 -26.79 -1.56
CA ARG A 432 -0.72 -26.32 -2.14
C ARG A 432 -1.02 -25.27 -3.23
N GLU A 433 -0.19 -24.25 -3.25
CA GLU A 433 -0.26 -23.23 -4.30
C GLU A 433 0.11 -23.84 -5.65
N VAL A 434 -0.88 -24.02 -6.51
CA VAL A 434 -0.73 -24.50 -7.89
C VAL A 434 -1.25 -23.44 -8.83
N LYS A 435 -0.42 -23.02 -9.79
CA LYS A 435 -0.73 -22.02 -10.82
C LYS A 435 -0.29 -22.55 -12.20
N PRO A 436 -1.00 -22.21 -13.29
CA PRO A 436 -0.59 -22.60 -14.63
C PRO A 436 0.77 -21.99 -15.02
N ASP A 437 1.59 -22.75 -15.75
CA ASP A 437 2.93 -22.30 -16.20
C ASP A 437 2.84 -21.05 -17.08
N ASP A 438 1.84 -20.96 -17.94
CA ASP A 438 1.62 -19.81 -18.81
C ASP A 438 1.22 -18.55 -18.03
N TYR A 439 0.53 -18.71 -16.90
CA TYR A 439 0.27 -17.61 -15.97
C TYR A 439 1.54 -17.15 -15.27
N LEU A 440 2.36 -18.09 -14.78
CA LEU A 440 3.64 -17.78 -14.13
C LEU A 440 4.64 -17.15 -15.10
N ALA A 441 4.64 -17.56 -16.36
CA ALA A 441 5.49 -16.99 -17.41
C ALA A 441 5.20 -15.48 -17.63
N ARG A 442 3.97 -15.02 -17.36
CA ARG A 442 3.59 -13.60 -17.43
C ARG A 442 3.97 -12.79 -16.19
N ARG A 443 4.54 -13.38 -15.14
CA ARG A 443 4.85 -12.70 -13.89
C ARG A 443 5.72 -11.48 -14.13
N THR A 444 5.26 -10.32 -13.66
CA THR A 444 5.90 -9.03 -13.89
C THR A 444 6.02 -8.27 -12.60
N ALA A 445 7.18 -7.65 -12.38
CA ALA A 445 7.35 -6.69 -11.30
C ALA A 445 7.20 -5.26 -11.82
N ILE A 446 6.55 -4.42 -11.02
CA ILE A 446 6.61 -2.96 -11.16
C ILE A 446 7.47 -2.43 -10.01
N LEU A 447 8.58 -1.76 -10.36
CA LEU A 447 9.39 -1.08 -9.37
C LEU A 447 8.66 0.15 -8.86
N PHE A 448 8.53 0.24 -7.55
CA PHE A 448 7.86 1.33 -6.87
C PHE A 448 8.74 1.89 -5.75
N ASN A 449 8.85 3.22 -5.72
CA ASN A 449 9.52 3.95 -4.65
C ASN A 449 8.77 5.28 -4.44
N HIS A 450 8.28 5.52 -3.26
CA HIS A 450 7.54 6.72 -2.87
C HIS A 450 8.33 8.01 -3.12
N GLU A 451 9.65 7.97 -2.91
CA GLU A 451 10.52 9.15 -3.06
C GLU A 451 10.54 9.67 -4.50
N ASN A 452 10.36 8.80 -5.50
CA ASN A 452 10.22 9.21 -6.90
C ASN A 452 8.98 10.09 -7.09
N SER A 453 7.84 9.68 -6.53
CA SER A 453 6.61 10.46 -6.58
C SER A 453 6.79 11.80 -5.87
N TRP A 454 7.44 11.84 -4.71
CA TRP A 454 7.69 13.07 -3.97
C TRP A 454 8.60 14.04 -4.72
N SER A 455 9.67 13.53 -5.32
CA SER A 455 10.60 14.34 -6.11
C SER A 455 9.92 14.93 -7.36
N ILE A 456 9.15 14.11 -8.07
CA ILE A 456 8.40 14.54 -9.26
C ILE A 456 7.33 15.56 -8.89
N GLU A 457 6.57 15.33 -7.82
CA GLU A 457 5.47 16.20 -7.37
C GLU A 457 5.95 17.64 -7.12
N ARG A 458 7.16 17.81 -6.60
CA ARG A 458 7.74 19.14 -6.35
C ARG A 458 8.17 19.87 -7.61
N GLN A 459 8.50 19.13 -8.66
CA GLN A 459 8.96 19.69 -9.95
C GLN A 459 8.31 18.95 -11.11
N LYS A 460 6.98 18.94 -11.15
CA LYS A 460 6.19 18.26 -12.18
C LYS A 460 6.57 18.70 -13.61
N GLN A 461 6.92 19.95 -13.80
CA GLN A 461 7.07 20.66 -15.07
C GLN A 461 5.75 20.81 -15.85
N ASN A 462 4.86 19.83 -15.74
CA ASN A 462 3.48 19.91 -16.21
C ASN A 462 2.55 19.66 -15.02
N ARG A 463 1.67 20.61 -14.69
CA ARG A 463 0.76 20.53 -13.53
C ARG A 463 -0.21 19.34 -13.58
N THR A 464 -0.44 18.80 -14.77
CA THR A 464 -1.34 17.66 -15.00
C THR A 464 -0.62 16.30 -14.92
N TRP A 465 0.72 16.30 -14.76
CA TRP A 465 1.44 15.05 -14.54
C TRP A 465 0.90 14.32 -13.30
N ASN A 466 0.61 13.05 -13.49
CA ASN A 466 0.14 12.16 -12.42
C ASN A 466 1.00 10.89 -12.42
N THR A 467 1.91 10.79 -11.46
CA THR A 467 2.84 9.65 -11.36
C THR A 467 2.10 8.33 -11.16
N LEU A 468 1.10 8.30 -10.29
CA LEU A 468 0.30 7.09 -10.08
C LEU A 468 -0.50 6.71 -11.34
N GLY A 469 -1.10 7.69 -12.01
CA GLY A 469 -1.79 7.47 -13.29
C GLY A 469 -0.87 6.93 -14.39
N HIS A 470 0.40 7.39 -14.44
CA HIS A 470 1.42 6.83 -15.34
C HIS A 470 1.69 5.35 -15.01
N ILE A 471 1.86 4.99 -13.74
CA ILE A 471 2.05 3.61 -13.28
C ILE A 471 0.83 2.75 -13.63
N GLU A 472 -0.38 3.26 -13.42
CA GLU A 472 -1.63 2.55 -13.68
C GLU A 472 -1.84 2.17 -15.15
N LYS A 473 -1.28 2.91 -16.11
CA LYS A 473 -1.34 2.53 -17.55
C LYS A 473 -0.66 1.17 -17.78
N TYR A 474 0.51 0.94 -17.18
CA TYR A 474 1.22 -0.33 -17.23
C TYR A 474 0.50 -1.41 -16.43
N TYR A 475 0.09 -1.10 -15.21
CA TYR A 475 -0.59 -2.04 -14.32
C TYR A 475 -1.90 -2.55 -14.94
N ARG A 476 -2.76 -1.65 -15.43
CA ARG A 476 -4.01 -2.00 -16.11
C ARG A 476 -3.78 -2.93 -17.31
N THR A 477 -2.74 -2.65 -18.07
CA THR A 477 -2.34 -3.49 -19.20
C THR A 477 -1.97 -4.90 -18.74
N LEU A 478 -1.11 -5.03 -17.74
CA LEU A 478 -0.70 -6.34 -17.22
C LEU A 478 -1.89 -7.13 -16.68
N LYS A 479 -2.81 -6.51 -15.98
CA LYS A 479 -4.04 -7.19 -15.51
C LYS A 479 -4.91 -7.64 -16.69
N SER A 480 -4.99 -6.88 -17.79
CA SER A 480 -5.70 -7.31 -19.01
C SER A 480 -5.02 -8.49 -19.70
N PHE A 481 -3.72 -8.67 -19.52
CA PHE A 481 -2.97 -9.83 -20.02
C PHE A 481 -3.14 -11.09 -19.15
N GLY A 482 -3.84 -10.99 -18.03
CA GLY A 482 -3.94 -12.05 -17.03
C GLY A 482 -2.57 -12.34 -16.41
N ALA A 483 -1.76 -11.32 -16.19
CA ALA A 483 -0.44 -11.43 -15.60
C ALA A 483 -0.49 -11.27 -14.07
N PRO A 484 0.18 -12.13 -13.29
CA PRO A 484 0.46 -11.87 -11.89
C PRO A 484 1.46 -10.70 -11.79
N VAL A 485 1.13 -9.70 -10.97
CA VAL A 485 1.94 -8.50 -10.80
C VAL A 485 2.37 -8.38 -9.35
N ASP A 486 3.62 -7.97 -9.12
CA ASP A 486 4.14 -7.60 -7.81
C ASP A 486 4.70 -6.17 -7.86
N PHE A 487 4.27 -5.30 -6.94
CA PHE A 487 4.95 -4.04 -6.72
C PHE A 487 6.12 -4.29 -5.77
N ILE A 488 7.33 -4.07 -6.24
CA ILE A 488 8.54 -4.29 -5.45
C ILE A 488 9.39 -3.03 -5.35
N ASN A 489 10.11 -2.89 -4.25
CA ASN A 489 11.15 -1.88 -4.15
C ASN A 489 12.50 -2.44 -4.65
N GLU A 490 13.47 -1.56 -4.79
CA GLU A 490 14.79 -1.92 -5.30
C GLU A 490 15.61 -2.86 -4.39
N SER A 491 15.22 -3.09 -3.14
CA SER A 491 15.91 -4.05 -2.26
C SER A 491 15.59 -5.50 -2.56
N LYS A 492 14.49 -5.77 -3.31
CA LYS A 492 14.07 -7.12 -3.67
C LYS A 492 14.93 -7.71 -4.80
N GLU A 493 15.01 -9.03 -4.86
CA GLU A 493 15.70 -9.74 -5.94
C GLU A 493 14.95 -9.63 -7.27
N PHE A 494 15.66 -9.23 -8.33
CA PHE A 494 15.09 -9.03 -9.66
C PHE A 494 15.01 -10.34 -10.48
N SER A 495 15.88 -11.31 -10.17
CA SER A 495 16.04 -12.55 -10.96
C SER A 495 14.80 -13.45 -11.01
N SER A 496 13.86 -13.28 -10.09
CA SER A 496 12.62 -14.04 -10.04
C SER A 496 11.53 -13.54 -11.00
N TYR A 497 11.77 -12.44 -11.72
CA TYR A 497 10.81 -11.81 -12.63
C TYR A 497 11.32 -11.87 -14.08
N PRO A 498 10.56 -12.46 -15.04
CA PRO A 498 10.88 -12.40 -16.45
C PRO A 498 10.89 -10.98 -17.02
N VAL A 499 10.00 -10.13 -16.50
CA VAL A 499 9.85 -8.72 -16.90
C VAL A 499 9.81 -7.83 -15.68
N ILE A 500 10.53 -6.72 -15.73
CA ILE A 500 10.45 -5.63 -14.72
C ILE A 500 10.15 -4.33 -15.44
N ILE A 501 9.22 -3.56 -14.90
CA ILE A 501 8.88 -2.21 -15.37
C ILE A 501 9.26 -1.22 -14.27
N ALA A 502 9.99 -0.16 -14.60
CA ALA A 502 10.35 0.93 -13.70
C ALA A 502 9.74 2.25 -14.19
N PRO A 503 8.46 2.54 -13.87
CA PRO A 503 7.75 3.69 -14.39
C PRO A 503 8.23 4.97 -13.71
N ALA A 504 8.65 5.97 -14.48
CA ALA A 504 9.11 7.28 -14.00
C ALA A 504 10.03 7.20 -12.77
N TYR A 505 11.00 6.28 -12.80
CA TYR A 505 11.90 6.01 -11.67
C TYR A 505 13.01 7.07 -11.58
N GLN A 506 12.66 8.27 -11.14
CA GLN A 506 13.46 9.49 -11.28
C GLN A 506 14.74 9.49 -10.44
N LEU A 507 14.66 9.02 -9.19
CA LEU A 507 15.79 9.03 -8.27
C LEU A 507 16.59 7.72 -8.41
N ALA A 508 17.79 7.83 -8.94
CA ALA A 508 18.67 6.68 -9.13
C ALA A 508 20.12 7.02 -8.74
N ASP A 509 20.90 5.99 -8.60
CA ASP A 509 22.35 6.06 -8.44
C ASP A 509 23.00 4.98 -9.32
N LYS A 510 24.34 5.05 -9.38
CA LYS A 510 25.09 4.07 -10.16
C LYS A 510 24.82 2.62 -9.69
N ALA A 511 24.66 2.40 -8.42
CA ALA A 511 24.43 1.05 -7.88
C ALA A 511 23.12 0.44 -8.41
N LEU A 512 22.04 1.21 -8.48
CA LEU A 512 20.78 0.76 -9.05
C LEU A 512 20.90 0.51 -10.57
N VAL A 513 21.55 1.41 -11.30
CA VAL A 513 21.78 1.26 -12.75
C VAL A 513 22.63 0.03 -13.06
N ASP A 514 23.65 -0.26 -12.24
CA ASP A 514 24.46 -1.47 -12.35
C ASP A 514 23.62 -2.74 -12.11
N ARG A 515 22.72 -2.73 -11.11
CA ARG A 515 21.81 -3.84 -10.85
C ARG A 515 20.82 -4.07 -11.99
N TRP A 516 20.25 -3.00 -12.58
CA TRP A 516 19.44 -3.09 -13.78
C TRP A 516 20.21 -3.69 -14.95
N THR A 517 21.44 -3.23 -15.15
CA THR A 517 22.34 -3.73 -16.21
C THR A 517 22.64 -5.22 -16.03
N ASP A 518 22.95 -5.65 -14.82
CA ASP A 518 23.20 -7.04 -14.48
C ASP A 518 21.99 -7.93 -14.67
N TYR A 519 20.81 -7.47 -14.26
CA TYR A 519 19.55 -8.17 -14.48
C TYR A 519 19.30 -8.42 -15.98
N VAL A 520 19.47 -7.39 -16.80
CA VAL A 520 19.28 -7.52 -18.26
C VAL A 520 20.33 -8.44 -18.87
N LYS A 521 21.61 -8.26 -18.54
CA LYS A 521 22.69 -9.12 -19.05
C LYS A 521 22.47 -10.60 -18.75
N LYS A 522 21.84 -10.92 -17.61
CA LYS A 522 21.53 -12.30 -17.19
C LYS A 522 20.27 -12.89 -17.85
N GLY A 523 19.49 -12.11 -18.58
CA GLY A 523 18.32 -12.56 -19.34
C GLY A 523 17.00 -11.92 -18.94
N GLY A 524 17.00 -11.00 -17.99
CA GLY A 524 15.82 -10.24 -17.62
C GLY A 524 15.43 -9.21 -18.69
N ASN A 525 14.15 -8.84 -18.71
CA ASN A 525 13.62 -7.84 -19.65
C ASN A 525 13.14 -6.63 -18.86
N LEU A 526 13.80 -5.51 -19.09
CA LEU A 526 13.58 -4.26 -18.36
C LEU A 526 12.86 -3.23 -19.22
N VAL A 527 11.78 -2.68 -18.70
CA VAL A 527 11.10 -1.53 -19.30
C VAL A 527 11.35 -0.31 -18.41
N LEU A 528 12.08 0.66 -18.91
CA LEU A 528 12.26 1.97 -18.30
C LEU A 528 11.37 2.98 -19.01
N THR A 529 10.84 3.96 -18.28
CA THR A 529 9.98 4.96 -18.90
C THR A 529 10.56 6.36 -18.80
N CYS A 530 9.91 7.31 -19.40
CA CYS A 530 10.28 8.73 -19.31
C CYS A 530 10.48 9.15 -17.85
N ARG A 531 11.32 10.14 -17.62
CA ARG A 531 11.72 10.69 -16.30
C ARG A 531 12.58 9.74 -15.46
N THR A 532 13.02 8.59 -15.98
CA THR A 532 13.87 7.65 -15.24
C THR A 532 15.29 8.15 -15.10
N ALA A 533 15.88 7.98 -13.88
CA ALA A 533 17.29 8.27 -13.55
C ALA A 533 17.74 9.71 -13.91
N GLN A 534 16.86 10.68 -13.77
CA GLN A 534 17.17 12.09 -14.03
C GLN A 534 17.87 12.77 -12.85
N LYS A 535 17.72 12.25 -11.64
CA LYS A 535 18.23 12.85 -10.40
C LYS A 535 18.91 11.82 -9.51
N ASP A 536 19.86 12.30 -8.70
CA ASP A 536 20.48 11.51 -7.64
C ASP A 536 19.53 11.28 -6.45
N ARG A 537 20.01 10.57 -5.43
CA ARG A 537 19.22 10.26 -4.21
C ARG A 537 18.86 11.47 -3.35
N HIS A 538 19.51 12.61 -3.57
CA HIS A 538 19.18 13.88 -2.92
C HIS A 538 18.20 14.72 -3.75
N GLY A 539 17.79 14.24 -4.94
CA GLY A 539 16.92 14.96 -5.85
C GLY A 539 17.66 16.00 -6.69
N ARG A 540 19.00 15.95 -6.79
CA ARG A 540 19.82 16.84 -7.60
C ARG A 540 19.99 16.29 -9.00
N LEU A 541 20.09 17.19 -9.98
CA LEU A 541 20.55 16.83 -11.32
C LEU A 541 22.05 16.52 -11.27
N PRO A 542 22.51 15.46 -11.96
CA PRO A 542 23.94 15.15 -12.04
C PRO A 542 24.67 16.21 -12.87
N GLU A 543 25.94 16.43 -12.56
CA GLU A 543 26.86 17.25 -13.39
C GLU A 543 27.30 16.46 -14.63
N ALA A 544 26.32 16.16 -15.49
CA ALA A 544 26.47 15.38 -16.70
C ALA A 544 25.30 15.72 -17.64
N PRO A 545 25.37 15.36 -18.94
CA PRO A 545 24.21 15.55 -19.83
C PRO A 545 22.93 14.99 -19.22
N PHE A 546 21.84 15.75 -19.34
CA PHE A 546 20.55 15.39 -18.74
C PHE A 546 20.08 14.00 -19.21
N GLY A 547 19.70 13.15 -18.27
CA GLY A 547 19.28 11.76 -18.55
C GLY A 547 20.40 10.78 -18.89
N SER A 548 21.68 11.20 -18.86
CA SER A 548 22.81 10.37 -19.31
C SER A 548 23.14 9.17 -18.42
N MET A 549 22.63 9.14 -17.19
CA MET A 549 22.94 8.07 -16.21
C MET A 549 22.61 6.66 -16.76
N ILE A 550 21.62 6.56 -17.65
CA ILE A 550 21.16 5.28 -18.24
C ILE A 550 21.53 5.11 -19.72
N ASN A 551 22.33 6.00 -20.31
CA ASN A 551 22.67 5.94 -21.74
C ASN A 551 23.34 4.62 -22.12
N GLU A 552 24.30 4.14 -21.32
CA GLU A 552 24.97 2.85 -21.57
C GLU A 552 24.00 1.66 -21.46
N LEU A 553 23.03 1.73 -20.56
CA LEU A 553 22.03 0.70 -20.39
C LEU A 553 21.03 0.68 -21.54
N THR A 554 20.46 1.83 -21.88
CA THR A 554 19.40 1.96 -22.89
C THR A 554 19.93 2.01 -24.33
N GLY A 555 21.18 2.42 -24.51
CA GLY A 555 21.76 2.69 -25.83
C GLY A 555 21.21 3.93 -26.52
N ASN A 556 20.68 4.86 -25.76
CA ASN A 556 20.11 6.12 -26.24
C ASN A 556 20.74 7.30 -25.54
N GLU A 557 20.71 8.46 -26.18
CA GLU A 557 20.94 9.77 -25.58
C GLU A 557 19.63 10.54 -25.63
N MET A 558 19.27 11.27 -24.56
CA MET A 558 18.17 12.20 -24.58
C MET A 558 18.68 13.56 -25.05
N GLU A 559 18.14 14.06 -26.17
CA GLU A 559 18.51 15.37 -26.69
C GLU A 559 17.85 16.49 -25.85
N PHE A 560 16.57 16.38 -25.59
CA PHE A 560 15.77 17.25 -24.73
C PHE A 560 14.44 16.58 -24.42
N TYR A 561 13.63 17.18 -23.54
CA TYR A 561 12.25 16.79 -23.30
C TYR A 561 11.29 17.92 -23.70
N ASP A 562 10.06 17.59 -24.01
CA ASP A 562 9.02 18.53 -24.37
C ASP A 562 7.69 18.23 -23.66
N LEU A 563 6.87 19.25 -23.56
CA LEU A 563 5.57 19.28 -22.90
C LEU A 563 4.61 20.02 -23.80
N LEU A 564 3.41 19.47 -24.00
CA LEU A 564 2.41 20.06 -24.88
C LEU A 564 1.19 20.58 -24.10
N LEU A 565 0.41 21.40 -24.75
CA LEU A 565 -0.86 21.83 -24.21
C LEU A 565 -1.83 20.65 -24.19
N LEU A 566 -2.70 20.59 -23.18
CA LEU A 566 -3.66 19.48 -23.04
C LEU A 566 -4.62 19.42 -24.23
N GLU A 567 -4.98 20.57 -24.73
CA GLU A 567 -5.93 20.75 -25.82
C GLU A 567 -5.30 20.47 -27.20
N GLU A 568 -3.97 20.41 -27.29
CA GLU A 568 -3.20 20.18 -28.51
C GLU A 568 -2.22 19.02 -28.35
N PRO A 569 -2.73 17.78 -28.20
CA PRO A 569 -1.87 16.63 -28.04
C PRO A 569 -1.07 16.35 -29.30
N GLY A 570 0.21 16.06 -29.13
CA GLY A 570 1.10 15.60 -30.20
C GLY A 570 0.84 14.15 -30.56
N LYS A 571 1.41 13.73 -31.69
CA LYS A 571 1.24 12.39 -32.22
C LYS A 571 2.56 11.66 -32.37
N LEU A 572 2.46 10.34 -32.22
CA LEU A 572 3.57 9.40 -32.52
C LEU A 572 3.03 8.15 -33.19
N ARG A 573 3.90 7.39 -33.83
CA ARG A 573 3.52 6.20 -34.59
C ARG A 573 4.38 4.99 -34.19
N MET A 574 3.72 3.85 -33.98
CA MET A 574 4.35 2.54 -33.79
C MET A 574 3.62 1.50 -34.65
N ASP A 575 4.36 0.71 -35.45
CA ASP A 575 3.84 -0.35 -36.30
C ASP A 575 2.64 0.08 -37.18
N GLY A 576 2.68 1.33 -37.70
CA GLY A 576 1.63 1.92 -38.55
C GLY A 576 0.44 2.49 -37.81
N LYS A 577 0.29 2.29 -36.49
CA LYS A 577 -0.77 2.84 -35.64
C LYS A 577 -0.33 4.16 -35.01
N GLU A 578 -1.25 5.12 -34.93
CA GLU A 578 -1.04 6.45 -34.35
C GLU A 578 -1.52 6.48 -32.90
N TYR A 579 -0.79 7.22 -32.04
CA TYR A 579 -1.08 7.46 -30.63
C TYR A 579 -0.91 8.93 -30.30
N THR A 580 -1.49 9.38 -29.21
CA THR A 580 -1.43 10.77 -28.74
C THR A 580 -0.71 10.87 -27.39
N TRP A 581 -0.06 12.02 -27.16
CA TRP A 581 0.63 12.35 -25.91
C TRP A 581 0.60 13.86 -25.66
N ASN A 582 0.75 14.31 -24.42
CA ASN A 582 0.78 15.75 -24.10
C ASN A 582 1.51 16.10 -22.80
N THR A 583 1.66 15.19 -21.86
CA THR A 583 2.20 15.52 -20.53
C THR A 583 3.72 15.54 -20.47
N TRP A 584 4.38 14.57 -21.14
CA TRP A 584 5.83 14.44 -21.15
C TRP A 584 6.29 13.61 -22.33
N GLY A 585 7.22 14.14 -23.11
CA GLY A 585 7.89 13.44 -24.19
C GLY A 585 9.39 13.76 -24.20
N GLU A 586 10.21 12.72 -24.30
CA GLU A 586 11.67 12.80 -24.42
C GLU A 586 12.08 12.49 -25.83
N ILE A 587 12.82 13.40 -26.42
CA ILE A 587 13.32 13.29 -27.79
C ILE A 587 14.66 12.57 -27.73
N LEU A 588 14.66 11.36 -28.32
CA LEU A 588 15.79 10.45 -28.22
C LEU A 588 16.66 10.48 -29.47
N LYS A 589 17.97 10.27 -29.27
CA LYS A 589 18.91 9.91 -30.28
C LYS A 589 19.33 8.45 -30.04
N SER A 590 18.88 7.55 -30.88
CA SER A 590 19.17 6.12 -30.74
C SER A 590 20.59 5.77 -31.22
N GLY A 591 21.28 4.93 -30.43
CA GLY A 591 22.55 4.33 -30.82
C GLY A 591 22.38 3.24 -31.89
N LYS A 592 23.49 2.78 -32.43
CA LYS A 592 23.50 1.77 -33.53
C LYS A 592 22.89 0.43 -33.13
N ASP A 593 22.96 0.07 -31.86
CA ASP A 593 22.47 -1.21 -31.34
C ASP A 593 21.02 -1.14 -30.82
N SER A 594 20.38 0.02 -30.96
CA SER A 594 19.01 0.26 -30.54
C SER A 594 18.06 0.20 -31.73
N GLN A 595 16.97 -0.55 -31.57
CA GLN A 595 15.85 -0.58 -32.51
C GLN A 595 14.81 0.45 -32.09
N VAL A 596 14.39 1.31 -33.01
CA VAL A 596 13.30 2.26 -32.81
C VAL A 596 11.97 1.54 -33.01
N TRP A 597 11.09 1.63 -32.00
CA TRP A 597 9.74 1.09 -32.06
C TRP A 597 8.70 2.14 -32.38
N ALA A 598 8.85 3.37 -31.83
CA ALA A 598 7.95 4.47 -32.12
C ALA A 598 8.71 5.77 -32.40
N THR A 599 8.13 6.60 -33.26
CA THR A 599 8.66 7.91 -33.64
C THR A 599 7.58 8.98 -33.50
N TYR A 600 7.99 10.20 -33.16
CA TYR A 600 7.11 11.38 -33.22
C TYR A 600 6.72 11.68 -34.67
N THR A 601 5.47 12.08 -34.91
CA THR A 601 4.94 12.37 -36.24
C THR A 601 4.47 13.83 -36.39
N GLN A 602 4.72 14.64 -35.40
CA GLN A 602 4.40 16.06 -35.36
C GLN A 602 5.52 16.83 -34.63
N GLU A 603 5.43 18.13 -34.64
CA GLU A 603 6.35 19.08 -34.06
C GLU A 603 7.69 19.18 -34.83
N PHE A 604 8.57 20.10 -34.40
CA PHE A 604 9.87 20.33 -35.03
C PHE A 604 10.84 19.14 -34.89
N TYR A 605 10.47 18.15 -34.13
CA TYR A 605 11.21 16.89 -33.94
C TYR A 605 10.52 15.67 -34.60
N GLU A 606 9.68 15.90 -35.59
CA GLU A 606 9.10 14.81 -36.40
C GLU A 606 10.18 13.84 -36.88
N GLY A 607 9.91 12.55 -36.81
CA GLY A 607 10.82 11.46 -37.16
C GLY A 607 11.80 11.05 -36.05
N LYS A 608 11.93 11.80 -34.96
CA LYS A 608 12.78 11.42 -33.84
C LYS A 608 12.17 10.25 -33.05
N PRO A 609 13.04 9.36 -32.49
CA PRO A 609 12.58 8.25 -31.68
C PRO A 609 11.89 8.71 -30.38
N ALA A 610 10.79 8.02 -30.05
CA ALA A 610 10.07 8.15 -28.79
C ALA A 610 10.17 6.87 -27.95
N VAL A 611 10.25 5.70 -28.60
CA VAL A 611 10.37 4.39 -27.95
C VAL A 611 11.45 3.58 -28.65
N THR A 612 12.34 3.00 -27.88
CA THR A 612 13.44 2.16 -28.39
C THR A 612 13.57 0.88 -27.58
N THR A 613 14.17 -0.13 -28.18
CA THR A 613 14.56 -1.36 -27.51
C THR A 613 15.95 -1.79 -27.94
N ARG A 614 16.69 -2.44 -27.07
CA ARG A 614 17.98 -3.08 -27.44
C ARG A 614 18.18 -4.38 -26.70
N LYS A 615 18.93 -5.26 -27.32
CA LYS A 615 19.42 -6.49 -26.68
C LYS A 615 20.72 -6.17 -25.93
N LEU A 616 20.79 -6.57 -24.66
CA LEU A 616 21.97 -6.40 -23.82
C LEU A 616 22.27 -7.71 -23.09
N GLY A 617 23.34 -8.41 -23.50
CA GLY A 617 23.62 -9.77 -23.03
C GLY A 617 22.53 -10.74 -23.45
N LYS A 618 21.87 -11.40 -22.50
CA LYS A 618 20.81 -12.39 -22.77
C LYS A 618 19.40 -11.78 -22.77
N GLY A 619 19.21 -10.58 -22.19
CA GLY A 619 17.93 -9.91 -22.06
C GLY A 619 17.77 -8.70 -22.95
N THR A 620 16.73 -7.92 -22.66
CA THR A 620 16.39 -6.71 -23.41
C THR A 620 16.13 -5.54 -22.46
N VAL A 621 16.40 -4.33 -22.94
CA VAL A 621 15.94 -3.10 -22.30
C VAL A 621 15.11 -2.30 -23.30
N THR A 622 13.90 -1.93 -22.90
CA THR A 622 12.98 -1.09 -23.66
C THR A 622 12.86 0.24 -22.94
N TYR A 623 13.07 1.34 -23.64
CA TYR A 623 12.91 2.68 -23.12
C TYR A 623 11.69 3.35 -23.77
N VAL A 624 10.73 3.76 -22.93
CA VAL A 624 9.51 4.44 -23.35
C VAL A 624 9.62 5.91 -22.95
N GLY A 625 10.16 6.74 -23.81
CA GLY A 625 10.45 8.15 -23.54
C GLY A 625 9.23 9.06 -23.52
N VAL A 626 8.00 8.53 -23.52
CA VAL A 626 6.78 9.31 -23.64
C VAL A 626 5.66 8.77 -22.74
N ASP A 627 4.81 9.67 -22.25
CA ASP A 627 3.59 9.34 -21.51
C ASP A 627 2.37 9.52 -22.43
N SER A 628 1.77 8.41 -22.92
CA SER A 628 0.61 8.48 -23.81
C SER A 628 -0.66 8.97 -23.07
N THR A 629 -1.62 9.56 -23.79
CA THR A 629 -2.83 10.12 -23.16
C THR A 629 -3.74 9.06 -22.56
N ASP A 630 -3.84 7.88 -23.18
CA ASP A 630 -4.86 6.86 -22.87
C ASP A 630 -4.29 5.49 -22.42
N GLY A 631 -2.97 5.31 -22.50
CA GLY A 631 -2.29 4.05 -22.15
C GLY A 631 -2.34 2.99 -23.26
N LEU A 632 -2.85 3.29 -24.46
CA LEU A 632 -2.90 2.33 -25.57
C LEU A 632 -1.52 2.06 -26.17
N LEU A 633 -0.63 3.06 -26.18
CA LEU A 633 0.76 2.88 -26.57
C LEU A 633 1.46 1.88 -25.65
N GLU A 634 1.34 2.07 -24.34
CA GLU A 634 1.94 1.20 -23.32
C GLU A 634 1.42 -0.24 -23.45
N LYS A 635 0.12 -0.40 -23.76
CA LYS A 635 -0.48 -1.71 -24.03
C LYS A 635 0.15 -2.39 -25.25
N ASP A 636 0.29 -1.69 -26.35
CA ASP A 636 0.83 -2.25 -27.58
C ASP A 636 2.35 -2.51 -27.46
N ILE A 637 3.10 -1.66 -26.72
CA ILE A 637 4.52 -1.89 -26.37
C ILE A 637 4.67 -3.21 -25.58
N LEU A 638 3.91 -3.36 -24.49
CA LEU A 638 3.98 -4.56 -23.68
C LEU A 638 3.54 -5.81 -24.47
N LYS A 639 2.48 -5.72 -25.27
CA LYS A 639 2.04 -6.82 -26.13
C LYS A 639 3.15 -7.26 -27.10
N LYS A 640 3.86 -6.30 -27.71
CA LYS A 640 5.00 -6.56 -28.59
C LYS A 640 6.16 -7.19 -27.83
N LEU A 641 6.48 -6.70 -26.63
CA LEU A 641 7.53 -7.27 -25.79
C LEU A 641 7.23 -8.73 -25.41
N TYR A 642 6.03 -9.03 -24.92
CA TYR A 642 5.64 -10.40 -24.53
C TYR A 642 5.63 -11.34 -25.75
N ALA A 643 5.22 -10.86 -26.94
CA ALA A 643 5.29 -11.64 -28.16
C ALA A 643 6.73 -11.98 -28.55
N GLN A 644 7.69 -11.06 -28.42
CA GLN A 644 9.11 -11.32 -28.66
C GLN A 644 9.71 -12.33 -27.68
N LEU A 645 9.16 -12.42 -26.47
CA LEU A 645 9.55 -13.39 -25.44
C LEU A 645 8.85 -14.75 -25.61
N ASN A 646 7.99 -14.89 -26.60
CA ASN A 646 7.12 -16.07 -26.80
C ASN A 646 6.22 -16.37 -25.60
N ILE A 647 5.81 -15.34 -24.86
CA ILE A 647 4.90 -15.43 -23.71
C ILE A 647 3.49 -15.08 -24.19
N PRO A 648 2.54 -16.03 -24.21
CA PRO A 648 1.17 -15.76 -24.62
C PRO A 648 0.48 -14.89 -23.59
N VAL A 649 -0.25 -13.87 -24.04
CA VAL A 649 -1.04 -12.98 -23.19
C VAL A 649 -2.53 -13.12 -23.49
N MET A 650 -3.35 -12.87 -22.49
CA MET A 650 -4.79 -12.71 -22.67
C MET A 650 -5.10 -11.29 -23.19
N ASP A 651 -6.34 -11.05 -23.55
CA ASP A 651 -6.84 -9.71 -23.88
C ASP A 651 -8.20 -9.53 -23.19
N LEU A 652 -8.16 -9.53 -21.85
CA LEU A 652 -9.35 -9.34 -21.03
C LEU A 652 -9.83 -7.89 -21.15
N PRO A 653 -11.14 -7.65 -21.24
CA PRO A 653 -11.65 -6.30 -21.23
C PRO A 653 -11.38 -5.63 -19.88
N TYR A 654 -11.22 -4.29 -19.90
CA TYR A 654 -11.05 -3.53 -18.67
C TYR A 654 -12.22 -3.80 -17.70
N GLY A 655 -11.90 -4.19 -16.47
CA GLY A 655 -12.88 -4.56 -15.46
C GLY A 655 -13.16 -6.06 -15.34
N VAL A 656 -12.57 -6.88 -16.21
CA VAL A 656 -12.51 -8.33 -16.01
C VAL A 656 -11.09 -8.72 -15.60
N THR A 657 -10.95 -9.45 -14.50
CA THR A 657 -9.65 -9.94 -14.03
C THR A 657 -9.67 -11.45 -13.87
N LEU A 658 -8.51 -12.08 -14.07
CA LEU A 658 -8.28 -13.50 -13.82
C LEU A 658 -7.07 -13.65 -12.92
N GLU A 659 -7.27 -14.34 -11.81
CA GLU A 659 -6.21 -14.73 -10.88
C GLU A 659 -6.24 -16.24 -10.63
N TYR A 660 -5.10 -16.76 -10.16
CA TYR A 660 -5.02 -18.17 -9.78
C TYR A 660 -4.55 -18.33 -8.34
N ARG A 661 -5.27 -19.14 -7.56
CA ARG A 661 -4.93 -19.46 -6.17
C ARG A 661 -5.40 -20.87 -5.81
N ASN A 662 -4.58 -21.63 -5.10
CA ASN A 662 -4.88 -22.97 -4.55
C ASN A 662 -5.46 -23.92 -5.61
N GLY A 663 -4.93 -23.92 -6.84
CA GLY A 663 -5.43 -24.76 -7.92
C GLY A 663 -6.77 -24.30 -8.51
N MET A 664 -7.18 -23.08 -8.24
CA MET A 664 -8.40 -22.47 -8.80
C MET A 664 -8.07 -21.29 -9.70
N GLY A 665 -8.82 -21.17 -10.81
CA GLY A 665 -8.92 -19.93 -11.58
C GLY A 665 -10.13 -19.12 -11.09
N ILE A 666 -9.95 -17.82 -10.86
CA ILE A 666 -10.96 -16.92 -10.32
C ILE A 666 -11.12 -15.75 -11.28
N VAL A 667 -12.30 -15.64 -11.88
CA VAL A 667 -12.64 -14.55 -12.80
C VAL A 667 -13.64 -13.62 -12.13
N LEU A 668 -13.32 -12.33 -12.15
CA LEU A 668 -14.10 -11.26 -11.51
C LEU A 668 -14.61 -10.30 -12.58
N ASN A 669 -15.89 -9.97 -12.57
CA ASN A 669 -16.50 -9.05 -13.51
C ASN A 669 -16.98 -7.76 -12.85
N TYR A 670 -16.21 -6.69 -12.94
CA TYR A 670 -16.55 -5.33 -12.52
C TYR A 670 -17.26 -4.51 -13.60
N THR A 671 -17.47 -5.07 -14.80
CA THR A 671 -18.09 -4.34 -15.91
C THR A 671 -19.60 -4.22 -15.71
N ASP A 672 -20.20 -3.32 -16.45
CA ASP A 672 -21.66 -3.08 -16.44
C ASP A 672 -22.46 -4.08 -17.32
N LYS A 673 -21.80 -5.11 -17.86
CA LYS A 673 -22.37 -6.14 -18.75
C LYS A 673 -21.94 -7.54 -18.34
N PRO A 674 -22.75 -8.56 -18.61
CA PRO A 674 -22.31 -9.94 -18.48
C PRO A 674 -21.09 -10.23 -19.37
N TYR A 675 -20.13 -10.96 -18.83
CA TYR A 675 -18.94 -11.40 -19.56
C TYR A 675 -18.91 -12.91 -19.70
N LYS A 676 -18.76 -13.41 -20.95
CA LYS A 676 -18.64 -14.85 -21.22
C LYS A 676 -17.15 -15.24 -21.16
N PHE A 677 -16.78 -16.00 -20.14
CA PHE A 677 -15.45 -16.59 -20.03
C PHE A 677 -15.40 -17.97 -20.68
N VAL A 678 -14.32 -18.23 -21.42
CA VAL A 678 -14.07 -19.55 -22.02
C VAL A 678 -13.20 -20.35 -21.05
N LEU A 679 -13.79 -21.39 -20.46
CA LEU A 679 -13.07 -22.26 -19.54
C LEU A 679 -11.91 -23.01 -20.24
N PRO A 680 -10.78 -23.19 -19.57
CA PRO A 680 -9.75 -24.11 -20.01
C PRO A 680 -10.31 -25.55 -20.19
N SER A 681 -9.71 -26.31 -21.09
CA SER A 681 -10.13 -27.72 -21.32
C SER A 681 -10.03 -28.53 -20.02
N GLY A 682 -11.06 -29.28 -19.69
CA GLY A 682 -11.11 -30.10 -18.48
C GLY A 682 -11.46 -29.37 -17.17
N ALA A 683 -11.45 -28.03 -17.17
CA ALA A 683 -11.80 -27.25 -15.99
C ALA A 683 -13.26 -27.48 -15.56
N LYS A 684 -13.49 -27.58 -14.24
CA LYS A 684 -14.82 -27.72 -13.66
C LYS A 684 -15.21 -26.43 -12.94
N VAL A 685 -16.44 -25.96 -13.15
CA VAL A 685 -16.98 -24.82 -12.39
C VAL A 685 -17.21 -25.26 -10.95
N LEU A 686 -16.69 -24.47 -10.01
CA LEU A 686 -16.84 -24.64 -8.57
C LEU A 686 -17.86 -23.65 -8.00
N ILE A 687 -17.81 -22.38 -8.44
CA ILE A 687 -18.70 -21.30 -8.02
C ILE A 687 -19.05 -20.45 -9.24
N GLY A 688 -20.32 -20.04 -9.34
CA GLY A 688 -20.81 -19.18 -10.41
C GLY A 688 -21.06 -19.91 -11.74
N GLU A 689 -21.06 -19.18 -12.84
CA GLU A 689 -21.33 -19.68 -14.19
C GLU A 689 -20.38 -19.03 -15.21
N PRO A 690 -20.09 -19.67 -16.36
CA PRO A 690 -19.22 -19.11 -17.40
C PRO A 690 -19.72 -17.79 -18.01
N VAL A 691 -21.02 -17.48 -17.92
CA VAL A 691 -21.58 -16.15 -18.24
C VAL A 691 -21.68 -15.36 -16.94
N ILE A 692 -20.65 -14.60 -16.65
CA ILE A 692 -20.46 -13.90 -15.38
C ILE A 692 -21.24 -12.59 -15.41
N PRO A 693 -22.28 -12.40 -14.56
CA PRO A 693 -23.03 -11.13 -14.54
C PRO A 693 -22.19 -9.97 -14.04
N THR A 694 -22.69 -8.74 -14.15
CA THR A 694 -22.13 -7.56 -13.46
C THR A 694 -22.01 -7.86 -11.97
N ALA A 695 -20.90 -7.48 -11.35
CA ALA A 695 -20.55 -7.80 -9.95
C ALA A 695 -20.53 -9.32 -9.67
N GLY A 696 -20.30 -10.14 -10.69
CA GLY A 696 -20.28 -11.59 -10.64
C GLY A 696 -18.88 -12.18 -10.48
N VAL A 697 -18.85 -13.43 -10.04
CA VAL A 697 -17.64 -14.22 -9.80
C VAL A 697 -17.80 -15.59 -10.43
N LEU A 698 -16.77 -16.06 -11.10
CA LEU A 698 -16.61 -17.44 -11.57
C LEU A 698 -15.36 -18.05 -10.92
N VAL A 699 -15.51 -19.20 -10.28
CA VAL A 699 -14.38 -20.01 -9.79
C VAL A 699 -14.41 -21.36 -10.47
N PHE A 700 -13.28 -21.81 -10.98
CA PHE A 700 -13.13 -23.11 -11.65
C PHE A 700 -11.84 -23.81 -11.20
N SER A 701 -11.84 -25.16 -11.25
CA SER A 701 -10.61 -25.92 -10.99
C SER A 701 -9.66 -25.82 -12.18
N ILE A 702 -8.34 -25.73 -11.89
CA ILE A 702 -7.34 -26.08 -12.91
C ILE A 702 -7.12 -27.58 -12.87
N THR A 703 -7.10 -28.22 -14.04
CA THR A 703 -6.70 -29.63 -14.15
C THR A 703 -5.18 -29.72 -14.17
N ASP A 704 -4.64 -30.71 -13.47
CA ASP A 704 -3.23 -31.07 -13.54
C ASP A 704 -2.82 -31.43 -14.96
#